data_896b3b28458416b998cd2ac3a0a21bea
#
_entry.id   896b3b28458416b998cd2ac3a0a21bea
#
_cell.length_a   1.000
_cell.length_b   1.000
_cell.length_c   1.000
_cell.angle_alpha   90.00
_cell.angle_beta   90.00
_cell.angle_gamma   90.00
#
_symmetry.space_group_name_H-M   'P 1'
#
loop_
_entity.id
_entity.type
_entity.pdbx_description
1 polymer ?
#
loop_
_entity_poly.entity_id
_entity_poly.type
_entity_poly.pdbx_seq_one_letter_code
_entity_poly.pdbx_strand_id
1 'polypeptide(L)'
;MSDARLAELAAAVGLQLDWQDANGRPQRVDPEVQRGLLEALGYPAQSPQQIEQSLAALARLREDSANLGLLVGECGQPLEQALGPAGTPGELVYEDGTRIALRLDAEGRLPAQARSGYAQLSLEQREWAVAMAPPSCPSLASLAPGRSRRWGLAAQVYALRRPGDGGLGDSAALEDLLRSAARHGADALAISPLHALAEANGHAYSPYSPSSRLFFNVLHAAPATILGAAAVEQAIRRAGLAAEMARLESLELIDWTAAADLRMRLLRQLHRDFTERASPLRHDLAEFRREAGEALLHHCRFETLQAHLGAGPDWRRWPEPLRRPGEPAVAAFCADHAEEVDFRAFGQWLTQRCLQHAQRQAREAGMAIGLVADLAVGADGGGSQAWSRQEELLAEVNVGAPPDILNQSGQDWGVSAFNPEGLRRHGYRAFREMLRANLAWPGGLRIDHVMGLQRLWLIPRGQPPHAGAYLRYPQRELLRLLALEASRASALVIGEDLGTVPEGLREELARRQVLGTRVLLFERRGERFVPPAQWPADAMATTSTHDLPSLSGWWRGQDIHWRGRAGHRSAEECAADLELRAEERRALAASLEPPVDPDPAAEVPLDACIGYVGATPAPLVLLPLEDALGSLEQPNLPGPGDAHPNWRRRWPENAAQMLGTPQVDRRQRLLERSRRDAEEAAHD
;
A
#
# COMPACT_ATOMS: atom_id res chain seq x y z
N MET A 1 33.10 25.80 10.11
CA MET A 1 33.56 24.90 9.00
C MET A 1 32.99 23.49 9.14
N SER A 2 32.89 22.91 10.33
CA SER A 2 32.32 21.57 10.55
C SER A 2 30.85 21.45 10.12
N ASP A 3 30.01 22.41 10.48
CA ASP A 3 28.56 22.34 10.21
C ASP A 3 28.23 22.58 8.73
N ALA A 4 29.04 23.36 8.01
CA ALA A 4 28.83 23.54 6.55
C ALA A 4 29.11 22.22 5.78
N ARG A 5 30.17 21.49 6.15
CA ARG A 5 30.49 20.19 5.53
C ARG A 5 29.52 19.10 5.93
N LEU A 6 28.98 19.13 7.16
CA LEU A 6 27.90 18.27 7.60
C LEU A 6 26.63 18.49 6.75
N ALA A 7 26.25 19.75 6.57
CA ALA A 7 25.11 20.13 5.74
C ALA A 7 25.31 19.73 4.26
N GLU A 8 26.53 19.83 3.74
CA GLU A 8 26.89 19.37 2.39
C GLU A 8 26.69 17.85 2.25
N LEU A 9 27.19 17.04 3.21
CA LEU A 9 26.99 15.59 3.20
C LEU A 9 25.49 15.25 3.31
N ALA A 10 24.77 15.89 4.23
CA ALA A 10 23.33 15.66 4.42
C ALA A 10 22.54 15.98 3.14
N ALA A 11 22.81 17.11 2.49
CA ALA A 11 22.21 17.47 1.21
C ALA A 11 22.60 16.50 0.08
N ALA A 12 23.87 16.06 0.06
CA ALA A 12 24.36 15.08 -0.91
C ALA A 12 23.66 13.73 -0.74
N VAL A 13 23.43 13.24 0.48
CA VAL A 13 22.65 12.01 0.74
C VAL A 13 21.18 12.17 0.35
N GLY A 14 20.69 13.40 0.25
CA GLY A 14 19.30 13.71 -0.12
C GLY A 14 18.43 14.16 1.05
N LEU A 15 19.00 14.40 2.24
CA LEU A 15 18.25 14.98 3.36
C LEU A 15 17.83 16.41 3.04
N GLN A 16 16.57 16.73 3.28
CA GLN A 16 16.02 18.07 3.16
C GLN A 16 16.19 18.80 4.49
N LEU A 17 17.17 19.70 4.56
CA LEU A 17 17.54 20.40 5.79
C LEU A 17 16.57 21.50 6.16
N ASP A 18 15.99 22.16 5.18
CA ASP A 18 15.01 23.23 5.35
C ASP A 18 13.65 22.75 4.82
N TRP A 19 12.60 22.89 5.64
CA TRP A 19 11.25 22.47 5.30
C TRP A 19 10.21 23.40 5.95
N GLN A 20 8.95 23.26 5.59
CA GLN A 20 7.85 24.01 6.19
C GLN A 20 6.95 23.06 6.99
N ASP A 21 6.58 23.45 8.21
CA ASP A 21 5.60 22.73 9.00
C ASP A 21 4.17 22.90 8.42
N ALA A 22 3.21 22.20 9.03
CA ALA A 22 1.79 22.27 8.61
C ALA A 22 1.16 23.68 8.71
N ASN A 23 1.81 24.61 9.43
CA ASN A 23 1.41 26.02 9.52
C ASN A 23 2.15 26.92 8.52
N GLY A 24 2.97 26.35 7.63
CA GLY A 24 3.80 27.09 6.69
C GLY A 24 5.03 27.76 7.31
N ARG A 25 5.39 27.45 8.57
CA ARG A 25 6.54 28.03 9.24
C ARG A 25 7.82 27.33 8.80
N PRO A 26 8.89 28.09 8.48
CA PRO A 26 10.16 27.49 8.11
C PRO A 26 10.77 26.74 9.32
N GLN A 27 11.23 25.54 9.08
CA GLN A 27 11.93 24.67 10.02
C GLN A 27 13.27 24.27 9.44
N ARG A 28 14.25 24.08 10.32
CA ARG A 28 15.59 23.59 9.95
C ARG A 28 16.00 22.42 10.83
N VAL A 29 16.55 21.40 10.21
CA VAL A 29 17.02 20.19 10.89
C VAL A 29 18.29 20.48 11.68
N ASP A 30 18.29 20.19 12.98
CA ASP A 30 19.43 20.41 13.85
C ASP A 30 20.65 19.56 13.46
N PRO A 31 21.89 20.06 13.66
CA PRO A 31 23.11 19.32 13.33
C PRO A 31 23.21 17.95 14.02
N GLU A 32 22.70 17.80 15.24
CA GLU A 32 22.69 16.51 15.95
C GLU A 32 21.74 15.51 15.29
N VAL A 33 20.56 15.96 14.87
CA VAL A 33 19.61 15.15 14.11
C VAL A 33 20.21 14.76 12.76
N GLN A 34 20.92 15.69 12.08
CA GLN A 34 21.63 15.38 10.83
C GLN A 34 22.64 14.25 11.03
N ARG A 35 23.48 14.31 12.09
CA ARG A 35 24.46 13.26 12.40
C ARG A 35 23.80 11.92 12.69
N GLY A 36 22.75 11.92 13.52
CA GLY A 36 22.00 10.70 13.85
C GLY A 36 21.38 10.04 12.63
N LEU A 37 20.76 10.83 11.74
CA LEU A 37 20.20 10.33 10.48
C LEU A 37 21.28 9.82 9.54
N LEU A 38 22.37 10.57 9.34
CA LEU A 38 23.47 10.14 8.47
C LEU A 38 24.08 8.82 8.95
N GLU A 39 24.26 8.65 10.25
CA GLU A 39 24.75 7.40 10.84
C GLU A 39 23.78 6.24 10.53
N ALA A 40 22.48 6.45 10.78
CA ALA A 40 21.43 5.45 10.50
C ALA A 40 21.30 5.12 9.00
N LEU A 41 21.65 6.07 8.12
CA LEU A 41 21.69 5.87 6.67
C LEU A 41 23.02 5.24 6.17
N GLY A 42 23.97 4.96 7.08
CA GLY A 42 25.26 4.35 6.73
C GLY A 42 26.34 5.34 6.28
N TYR A 43 26.20 6.63 6.60
CA TYR A 43 27.16 7.69 6.30
C TYR A 43 27.68 8.34 7.60
N PRO A 44 28.70 7.75 8.30
CA PRO A 44 29.23 8.29 9.54
C PRO A 44 29.65 9.75 9.41
N ALA A 45 29.26 10.60 10.39
CA ALA A 45 29.42 12.05 10.33
C ALA A 45 29.82 12.68 11.68
N GLN A 46 30.39 11.91 12.63
CA GLN A 46 30.76 12.38 13.97
C GLN A 46 32.01 13.24 13.97
N SER A 47 32.90 13.09 12.97
CA SER A 47 34.12 13.87 12.82
C SER A 47 34.28 14.41 11.40
N PRO A 48 35.08 15.49 11.20
CA PRO A 48 35.37 16.00 9.87
C PRO A 48 35.95 14.94 8.93
N GLN A 49 36.79 14.04 9.44
CA GLN A 49 37.37 12.95 8.66
C GLN A 49 36.31 11.96 8.20
N GLN A 50 35.35 11.58 9.05
CA GLN A 50 34.25 10.71 8.68
C GLN A 50 33.35 11.36 7.60
N ILE A 51 33.07 12.66 7.71
CA ILE A 51 32.29 13.40 6.70
C ILE A 51 32.97 13.32 5.33
N GLU A 52 34.28 13.55 5.23
CA GLU A 52 35.05 13.45 3.98
C GLU A 52 35.01 12.01 3.41
N GLN A 53 35.19 11.02 4.29
CA GLN A 53 35.11 9.61 3.89
C GLN A 53 33.71 9.24 3.36
N SER A 54 32.65 9.71 4.02
CA SER A 54 31.27 9.48 3.63
C SER A 54 30.93 10.17 2.30
N LEU A 55 31.40 11.41 2.07
CA LEU A 55 31.27 12.10 0.79
C LEU A 55 31.98 11.33 -0.35
N ALA A 56 33.21 10.88 -0.11
CA ALA A 56 33.95 10.10 -1.09
C ALA A 56 33.29 8.74 -1.39
N ALA A 57 32.75 8.06 -0.37
CA ALA A 57 32.03 6.81 -0.54
C ALA A 57 30.74 7.00 -1.36
N LEU A 58 29.98 8.06 -1.07
CA LEU A 58 28.76 8.39 -1.83
C LEU A 58 29.06 8.71 -3.30
N ALA A 59 30.14 9.47 -3.56
CA ALA A 59 30.56 9.80 -4.93
C ALA A 59 30.89 8.53 -5.73
N ARG A 60 31.65 7.60 -5.15
CA ARG A 60 31.96 6.29 -5.79
C ARG A 60 30.69 5.47 -6.04
N LEU A 61 29.78 5.38 -5.06
CA LEU A 61 28.52 4.67 -5.20
C LEU A 61 27.70 5.19 -6.39
N ARG A 62 27.67 6.50 -6.59
CA ARG A 62 26.94 7.13 -7.71
C ARG A 62 27.61 6.90 -9.05
N GLU A 63 28.92 6.91 -9.11
CA GLU A 63 29.67 6.57 -10.32
C GLU A 63 29.43 5.10 -10.72
N ASP A 64 29.47 4.17 -9.78
CA ASP A 64 29.14 2.77 -10.01
C ASP A 64 27.68 2.60 -10.47
N SER A 65 26.74 3.29 -9.84
CA SER A 65 25.31 3.22 -10.18
C SER A 65 25.01 3.75 -11.59
N ALA A 66 25.72 4.78 -12.04
CA ALA A 66 25.61 5.32 -13.39
C ALA A 66 26.03 4.33 -14.48
N ASN A 67 26.93 3.39 -14.13
CA ASN A 67 27.45 2.39 -15.06
C ASN A 67 26.67 1.07 -15.05
N LEU A 68 26.03 0.71 -13.93
CA LEU A 68 25.41 -0.60 -13.68
C LEU A 68 23.88 -0.54 -13.56
N GLY A 69 23.30 0.66 -13.42
CA GLY A 69 21.88 0.85 -13.14
C GLY A 69 20.97 0.69 -14.36
N LEU A 70 19.66 0.71 -14.08
CA LEU A 70 18.61 0.76 -15.10
C LEU A 70 18.45 2.21 -15.59
N LEU A 71 18.59 2.43 -16.89
CA LEU A 71 18.25 3.70 -17.51
C LEU A 71 16.72 3.82 -17.64
N VAL A 72 16.12 4.87 -17.08
CA VAL A 72 14.66 5.03 -17.08
C VAL A 72 14.27 6.23 -17.94
N GLY A 73 13.73 5.95 -19.13
CA GLY A 73 13.25 6.94 -20.09
C GLY A 73 11.73 7.01 -20.18
N GLU A 74 11.24 7.96 -20.99
CA GLU A 74 9.83 8.15 -21.30
C GLU A 74 9.63 8.10 -22.82
N CYS A 75 8.58 7.43 -23.27
CA CYS A 75 8.26 7.34 -24.69
C CYS A 75 8.04 8.75 -25.29
N GLY A 76 8.56 8.95 -26.51
CA GLY A 76 8.48 10.25 -27.17
C GLY A 76 9.53 11.27 -26.73
N GLN A 77 10.38 10.95 -25.72
CA GLN A 77 11.46 11.82 -25.24
C GLN A 77 12.82 11.12 -25.38
N PRO A 78 13.92 11.84 -25.71
CA PRO A 78 15.26 11.28 -25.61
C PRO A 78 15.62 11.02 -24.15
N LEU A 79 16.50 10.05 -23.89
CA LEU A 79 17.09 9.91 -22.55
C LEU A 79 17.85 11.17 -22.16
N GLU A 80 17.80 11.54 -20.88
CA GLU A 80 18.47 12.74 -20.39
C GLU A 80 19.97 12.58 -20.31
N GLN A 81 20.44 11.35 -20.05
CA GLN A 81 21.85 11.00 -19.89
C GLN A 81 22.52 10.79 -21.24
N ALA A 82 23.65 11.43 -21.47
CA ALA A 82 24.54 11.11 -22.58
C ALA A 82 25.25 9.77 -22.33
N LEU A 83 25.26 8.90 -23.32
CA LEU A 83 25.79 7.54 -23.24
C LEU A 83 27.10 7.38 -24.03
N GLY A 84 27.39 8.30 -24.94
CA GLY A 84 28.59 8.27 -25.79
C GLY A 84 28.66 9.39 -26.80
N PRO A 85 29.58 9.38 -27.73
CA PRO A 85 29.67 10.37 -28.80
C PRO A 85 28.43 10.39 -29.70
N ALA A 86 28.09 11.57 -30.22
CA ALA A 86 27.00 11.75 -31.18
C ALA A 86 27.14 10.80 -32.37
N GLY A 87 26.05 10.23 -32.83
CA GLY A 87 26.03 9.32 -33.99
C GLY A 87 26.56 7.91 -33.75
N THR A 88 27.00 7.57 -32.53
CA THR A 88 27.42 6.19 -32.18
C THR A 88 26.30 5.22 -32.51
N PRO A 89 26.57 4.16 -33.32
CA PRO A 89 25.56 3.16 -33.67
C PRO A 89 25.28 2.24 -32.50
N GLY A 90 24.02 1.80 -32.35
CA GLY A 90 23.59 0.88 -31.33
C GLY A 90 22.35 0.09 -31.72
N GLU A 91 21.99 -0.85 -30.86
CA GLU A 91 20.80 -1.68 -30.99
C GLU A 91 20.06 -1.71 -29.66
N LEU A 92 18.75 -1.53 -29.72
CA LEU A 92 17.84 -1.68 -28.61
C LEU A 92 17.04 -2.98 -28.80
N VAL A 93 17.14 -3.92 -27.86
CA VAL A 93 16.45 -5.22 -27.90
C VAL A 93 15.44 -5.28 -26.77
N TYR A 94 14.15 -5.25 -27.10
CA TYR A 94 13.07 -5.35 -26.12
C TYR A 94 12.89 -6.79 -25.61
N GLU A 95 12.25 -6.92 -24.43
CA GLU A 95 12.02 -8.22 -23.78
C GLU A 95 11.19 -9.23 -24.60
N ASP A 96 10.44 -8.78 -25.60
CA ASP A 96 9.70 -9.62 -26.56
C ASP A 96 10.53 -9.99 -27.81
N GLY A 97 11.80 -9.62 -27.81
CA GLY A 97 12.73 -9.89 -28.95
C GLY A 97 12.70 -8.85 -30.04
N THR A 98 11.87 -7.81 -29.97
CA THR A 98 11.86 -6.71 -30.95
C THR A 98 13.21 -5.97 -30.94
N ARG A 99 13.83 -5.81 -32.11
CA ARG A 99 15.13 -5.14 -32.28
C ARG A 99 14.98 -3.82 -33.04
N ILE A 100 15.61 -2.76 -32.53
CA ILE A 100 15.61 -1.42 -33.12
C ILE A 100 17.06 -0.98 -33.28
N ALA A 101 17.55 -0.88 -34.51
CA ALA A 101 18.83 -0.24 -34.80
C ALA A 101 18.69 1.28 -34.67
N LEU A 102 19.64 1.94 -34.02
CA LEU A 102 19.59 3.37 -33.73
C LEU A 102 20.98 4.02 -33.81
N ARG A 103 21.04 5.31 -33.76
CA ARG A 103 22.25 6.11 -33.50
C ARG A 103 21.95 7.11 -32.37
N LEU A 104 22.93 7.37 -31.51
CA LEU A 104 22.82 8.40 -30.53
C LEU A 104 22.58 9.77 -31.19
N ASP A 105 21.81 10.64 -30.52
CA ASP A 105 21.50 12.00 -30.99
C ASP A 105 22.73 12.94 -30.97
N ALA A 106 22.52 14.22 -31.29
CA ALA A 106 23.60 15.20 -31.33
C ALA A 106 24.24 15.47 -29.95
N GLU A 107 23.51 15.18 -28.88
CA GLU A 107 23.96 15.29 -27.49
C GLU A 107 24.49 13.95 -26.94
N GLY A 108 24.60 12.91 -27.77
CA GLY A 108 25.10 11.58 -27.38
C GLY A 108 24.12 10.78 -26.55
N ARG A 109 22.81 11.03 -26.64
CA ARG A 109 21.74 10.39 -25.87
C ARG A 109 21.01 9.37 -26.72
N LEU A 110 20.34 8.40 -26.05
CA LEU A 110 19.37 7.54 -26.72
C LEU A 110 18.22 8.42 -27.27
N PRO A 111 17.96 8.43 -28.59
CA PRO A 111 16.88 9.24 -29.16
C PRO A 111 15.50 8.76 -28.70
N ALA A 112 14.49 9.60 -28.88
CA ALA A 112 13.11 9.30 -28.49
C ALA A 112 12.63 7.97 -29.06
N GLN A 113 12.09 7.11 -28.19
CA GLN A 113 11.50 5.83 -28.56
C GLN A 113 9.98 5.92 -28.46
N ALA A 114 9.26 5.36 -29.43
CA ALA A 114 7.80 5.32 -29.43
C ALA A 114 7.23 4.17 -28.58
N ARG A 115 8.02 3.12 -28.37
CA ARG A 115 7.60 1.89 -27.71
C ARG A 115 7.95 1.88 -26.24
N SER A 116 6.99 1.52 -25.38
CA SER A 116 7.21 1.26 -23.97
C SER A 116 7.62 -0.19 -23.72
N GLY A 117 8.37 -0.41 -22.64
CA GLY A 117 8.82 -1.75 -22.22
C GLY A 117 10.24 -1.73 -21.67
N TYR A 118 10.68 -2.89 -21.22
CA TYR A 118 12.08 -3.12 -20.85
C TYR A 118 12.88 -3.57 -22.07
N ALA A 119 14.10 -3.09 -22.16
CA ALA A 119 15.00 -3.41 -23.27
C ALA A 119 16.46 -3.46 -22.81
N GLN A 120 17.31 -4.07 -23.62
CA GLN A 120 18.76 -4.03 -23.54
C GLN A 120 19.27 -3.11 -24.64
N LEU A 121 20.01 -2.07 -24.27
CA LEU A 121 20.70 -1.18 -25.18
C LEU A 121 22.16 -1.62 -25.31
N SER A 122 22.61 -1.93 -26.52
CA SER A 122 24.00 -2.25 -26.81
C SER A 122 24.61 -1.12 -27.66
N LEU A 123 25.71 -0.51 -27.18
CA LEU A 123 26.51 0.49 -27.89
C LEU A 123 27.96 0.03 -27.86
N GLU A 124 28.52 -0.33 -29.03
CA GLU A 124 29.90 -0.87 -29.14
C GLU A 124 30.10 -2.06 -28.16
N GLN A 125 30.89 -1.86 -27.07
CA GLN A 125 31.21 -2.90 -26.10
C GLN A 125 30.47 -2.71 -24.78
N ARG A 126 29.52 -1.76 -24.68
CA ARG A 126 28.75 -1.46 -23.46
C ARG A 126 27.30 -1.84 -23.63
N GLU A 127 26.75 -2.35 -22.56
CA GLU A 127 25.33 -2.71 -22.48
C GLU A 127 24.66 -2.05 -21.28
N TRP A 128 23.42 -1.61 -21.46
CA TRP A 128 22.58 -1.03 -20.43
C TRP A 128 21.19 -1.65 -20.45
N ALA A 129 20.66 -1.96 -19.29
CA ALA A 129 19.24 -2.19 -19.15
C ALA A 129 18.49 -0.84 -19.26
N VAL A 130 17.41 -0.83 -20.03
CA VAL A 130 16.59 0.36 -20.28
C VAL A 130 15.13 0.06 -19.97
N ALA A 131 14.45 0.99 -19.30
CA ALA A 131 13.00 0.99 -19.13
C ALA A 131 12.44 2.21 -19.86
N MET A 132 11.68 2.00 -20.93
CA MET A 132 10.94 3.05 -21.62
C MET A 132 9.50 3.07 -21.12
N ALA A 133 9.14 4.08 -20.32
CA ALA A 133 7.83 4.21 -19.72
C ALA A 133 6.86 4.96 -20.65
N PRO A 134 5.56 4.62 -20.66
CA PRO A 134 4.55 5.51 -21.23
C PRO A 134 4.49 6.82 -20.44
N PRO A 135 3.95 7.91 -21.01
CA PRO A 135 3.89 9.21 -20.35
C PRO A 135 2.98 9.24 -19.11
N SER A 136 2.05 8.30 -19.00
CA SER A 136 1.11 8.19 -17.88
C SER A 136 0.69 6.76 -17.59
N CYS A 137 0.13 6.53 -16.42
CA CYS A 137 -0.64 5.33 -16.10
C CYS A 137 -1.91 5.25 -16.98
N PRO A 138 -2.56 4.09 -17.07
CA PRO A 138 -3.88 3.98 -17.71
C PRO A 138 -4.91 4.85 -16.99
N SER A 139 -5.65 5.65 -17.77
CA SER A 139 -6.77 6.41 -17.22
C SER A 139 -8.00 5.54 -16.99
N LEU A 140 -8.90 5.95 -16.09
CA LEU A 140 -10.16 5.24 -15.88
C LEU A 140 -10.96 5.13 -17.19
N ALA A 141 -10.97 6.18 -18.01
CA ALA A 141 -11.65 6.17 -19.30
C ALA A 141 -11.07 5.14 -20.28
N SER A 142 -9.76 4.91 -20.26
CA SER A 142 -9.11 3.88 -21.11
C SER A 142 -9.35 2.46 -20.62
N LEU A 143 -9.43 2.25 -19.29
CA LEU A 143 -9.64 0.94 -18.68
C LEU A 143 -11.12 0.50 -18.71
N ALA A 144 -12.02 1.45 -18.62
CA ALA A 144 -13.45 1.24 -18.46
C ALA A 144 -14.26 2.24 -19.30
N PRO A 145 -14.23 2.11 -20.64
CA PRO A 145 -14.94 3.03 -21.54
C PRO A 145 -16.46 3.00 -21.34
N GLY A 146 -17.14 4.03 -21.84
CA GLY A 146 -18.60 4.12 -21.84
C GLY A 146 -19.21 4.90 -20.69
N ARG A 147 -18.53 5.02 -19.54
CA ARG A 147 -18.96 5.86 -18.40
C ARG A 147 -17.75 6.62 -17.84
N SER A 148 -17.92 7.93 -17.64
CA SER A 148 -16.86 8.79 -17.08
C SER A 148 -16.93 8.91 -15.55
N ARG A 149 -18.07 8.54 -14.95
CA ARG A 149 -18.35 8.64 -13.51
C ARG A 149 -18.70 7.27 -12.94
N ARG A 150 -17.83 6.73 -12.13
CA ARG A 150 -17.96 5.39 -11.54
C ARG A 150 -17.95 5.44 -10.03
N TRP A 151 -18.41 4.36 -9.41
CA TRP A 151 -18.35 4.22 -7.97
C TRP A 151 -18.02 2.79 -7.55
N GLY A 152 -17.62 2.65 -6.30
CA GLY A 152 -17.33 1.37 -5.66
C GLY A 152 -17.44 1.48 -4.16
N LEU A 153 -17.06 0.40 -3.49
CA LEU A 153 -16.98 0.33 -2.04
C LEU A 153 -15.51 0.26 -1.57
N ALA A 154 -15.27 0.54 -0.29
CA ALA A 154 -14.02 0.24 0.38
C ALA A 154 -14.29 -0.64 1.60
N ALA A 155 -13.51 -1.71 1.79
CA ALA A 155 -13.76 -2.72 2.81
C ALA A 155 -12.47 -3.27 3.43
N GLN A 156 -12.60 -3.70 4.71
CA GLN A 156 -11.55 -4.42 5.42
C GLN A 156 -11.80 -5.92 5.28
N VAL A 157 -10.92 -6.66 4.58
CA VAL A 157 -11.13 -8.09 4.30
C VAL A 157 -11.24 -8.91 5.58
N TYR A 158 -10.39 -8.63 6.58
CA TYR A 158 -10.42 -9.34 7.87
C TYR A 158 -11.79 -9.25 8.57
N ALA A 159 -12.53 -8.15 8.37
CA ALA A 159 -13.80 -7.87 9.03
C ALA A 159 -14.99 -8.63 8.40
N LEU A 160 -14.84 -9.11 7.16
CA LEU A 160 -15.88 -9.82 6.44
C LEU A 160 -16.20 -11.16 7.11
N ARG A 161 -17.44 -11.62 6.91
CA ARG A 161 -17.94 -12.85 7.53
C ARG A 161 -18.61 -13.74 6.48
N ARG A 162 -18.36 -15.04 6.57
CA ARG A 162 -19.11 -16.10 5.90
C ARG A 162 -19.13 -17.38 6.76
N PRO A 163 -20.05 -18.32 6.55
CA PRO A 163 -19.99 -19.63 7.20
C PRO A 163 -18.70 -20.36 6.83
N GLY A 164 -18.01 -20.94 7.81
CA GLY A 164 -16.78 -21.70 7.62
C GLY A 164 -15.53 -20.81 7.44
N ASP A 165 -15.57 -19.53 7.89
CA ASP A 165 -14.41 -18.63 7.84
C ASP A 165 -13.46 -18.78 9.03
N GLY A 166 -13.79 -19.58 10.06
CA GLY A 166 -12.93 -19.79 11.21
C GLY A 166 -12.59 -18.54 12.00
N GLY A 167 -13.46 -17.51 11.96
CA GLY A 167 -13.31 -16.29 12.74
C GLY A 167 -12.50 -15.16 12.10
N LEU A 168 -12.11 -15.30 10.83
CA LEU A 168 -11.33 -14.31 10.08
C LEU A 168 -11.81 -14.26 8.63
N GLY A 169 -12.12 -13.06 8.14
CA GLY A 169 -12.52 -12.84 6.75
C GLY A 169 -11.46 -13.27 5.74
N ASP A 170 -11.90 -13.84 4.63
CA ASP A 170 -11.05 -14.42 3.60
C ASP A 170 -11.49 -14.06 2.17
N SER A 171 -10.78 -14.57 1.18
CA SER A 171 -11.04 -14.27 -0.23
C SER A 171 -12.40 -14.77 -0.73
N ALA A 172 -13.03 -15.75 -0.09
CA ALA A 172 -14.38 -16.17 -0.45
C ALA A 172 -15.44 -15.22 0.12
N ALA A 173 -15.27 -14.72 1.36
CA ALA A 173 -16.11 -13.65 1.89
C ALA A 173 -15.97 -12.36 1.05
N LEU A 174 -14.75 -12.06 0.58
CA LEU A 174 -14.49 -10.98 -0.36
C LEU A 174 -15.24 -11.18 -1.68
N GLU A 175 -15.23 -12.38 -2.24
CA GLU A 175 -15.95 -12.72 -3.47
C GLU A 175 -17.48 -12.58 -3.31
N ASP A 176 -18.02 -12.98 -2.17
CA ASP A 176 -19.44 -12.79 -1.85
C ASP A 176 -19.82 -11.30 -1.82
N LEU A 177 -18.98 -10.46 -1.21
CA LEU A 177 -19.16 -9.00 -1.18
C LEU A 177 -19.07 -8.41 -2.59
N LEU A 178 -18.08 -8.82 -3.40
CA LEU A 178 -17.90 -8.38 -4.79
C LEU A 178 -19.13 -8.66 -5.64
N ARG A 179 -19.64 -9.88 -5.59
CA ARG A 179 -20.87 -10.27 -6.32
C ARG A 179 -22.08 -9.46 -5.85
N SER A 180 -22.17 -9.19 -4.54
CA SER A 180 -23.25 -8.37 -4.00
C SER A 180 -23.15 -6.93 -4.47
N ALA A 181 -21.95 -6.30 -4.40
CA ALA A 181 -21.72 -4.94 -4.85
C ALA A 181 -21.95 -4.76 -6.36
N ALA A 182 -21.50 -5.72 -7.18
CA ALA A 182 -21.71 -5.72 -8.64
C ALA A 182 -23.22 -5.70 -9.01
N ARG A 183 -24.07 -6.45 -8.29
CA ARG A 183 -25.54 -6.42 -8.52
C ARG A 183 -26.16 -5.05 -8.28
N HIS A 184 -25.53 -4.19 -7.50
CA HIS A 184 -25.96 -2.82 -7.23
C HIS A 184 -25.27 -1.77 -8.15
N GLY A 185 -24.45 -2.22 -9.11
CA GLY A 185 -23.81 -1.36 -10.09
C GLY A 185 -22.44 -0.81 -9.68
N ALA A 186 -21.82 -1.33 -8.60
CA ALA A 186 -20.47 -0.97 -8.23
C ALA A 186 -19.46 -1.45 -9.28
N ASP A 187 -18.51 -0.57 -9.63
CA ASP A 187 -17.44 -0.85 -10.59
C ASP A 187 -16.13 -1.30 -9.91
N ALA A 188 -15.99 -1.01 -8.62
CA ALA A 188 -14.75 -1.27 -7.85
C ALA A 188 -15.04 -1.71 -6.41
N LEU A 189 -14.11 -2.48 -5.84
CA LEU A 189 -14.03 -2.72 -4.40
C LEU A 189 -12.57 -2.52 -3.96
N ALA A 190 -12.31 -1.42 -3.25
CA ALA A 190 -11.01 -1.19 -2.62
C ALA A 190 -10.92 -1.99 -1.32
N ILE A 191 -9.74 -2.53 -1.05
CA ILE A 191 -9.49 -3.34 0.15
C ILE A 191 -8.24 -2.86 0.87
N SER A 192 -8.19 -3.06 2.21
CA SER A 192 -6.96 -2.86 2.99
C SER A 192 -5.83 -3.78 2.51
N PRO A 193 -4.56 -3.46 2.83
CA PRO A 193 -3.44 -4.28 2.42
C PRO A 193 -3.58 -5.75 2.85
N LEU A 194 -3.27 -6.67 1.94
CA LEU A 194 -3.23 -8.11 2.21
C LEU A 194 -1.79 -8.64 2.25
N HIS A 195 -0.84 -7.79 2.58
CA HIS A 195 0.57 -8.11 2.65
C HIS A 195 0.89 -9.14 3.74
N ALA A 196 2.00 -9.87 3.56
CA ALA A 196 2.48 -10.83 4.55
C ALA A 196 2.80 -10.14 5.87
N LEU A 197 2.21 -10.61 6.95
CA LEU A 197 2.49 -10.17 8.31
C LEU A 197 3.49 -11.11 8.99
N ALA A 198 4.17 -10.63 10.03
CA ALA A 198 5.06 -11.48 10.81
C ALA A 198 4.26 -12.46 11.67
N GLU A 199 4.37 -13.76 11.39
CA GLU A 199 3.63 -14.82 12.09
C GLU A 199 3.96 -14.87 13.59
N ALA A 200 5.21 -14.58 13.95
CA ALA A 200 5.67 -14.64 15.34
C ALA A 200 5.19 -13.47 16.23
N ASN A 201 4.51 -12.49 15.68
CA ASN A 201 4.04 -11.31 16.41
C ASN A 201 2.51 -11.29 16.49
N GLY A 202 1.95 -12.14 17.33
CA GLY A 202 0.50 -12.28 17.52
C GLY A 202 -0.24 -11.02 17.99
N HIS A 203 0.46 -9.90 18.20
CA HIS A 203 -0.08 -8.59 18.54
C HIS A 203 0.07 -7.55 17.43
N ALA A 204 0.84 -7.83 16.36
CA ALA A 204 1.07 -6.93 15.23
C ALA A 204 0.21 -7.37 14.02
N TYR A 205 -1.07 -7.06 14.08
CA TYR A 205 -2.04 -7.41 13.02
C TYR A 205 -2.47 -6.21 12.16
N SER A 206 -1.83 -5.05 12.32
CA SER A 206 -2.04 -3.93 11.41
C SER A 206 -1.62 -4.31 9.98
N PRO A 207 -2.48 -4.17 8.99
CA PRO A 207 -2.15 -4.48 7.60
C PRO A 207 -1.12 -3.51 7.01
N TYR A 208 -0.88 -2.36 7.68
CA TYR A 208 0.05 -1.32 7.25
C TYR A 208 1.47 -1.48 7.80
N SER A 209 1.73 -2.51 8.63
CA SER A 209 3.08 -2.84 9.12
C SER A 209 3.51 -4.25 8.68
N PRO A 210 3.58 -4.52 7.36
CA PRO A 210 3.82 -5.87 6.86
C PRO A 210 5.28 -6.29 7.01
N SER A 211 5.51 -7.59 7.16
CA SER A 211 6.82 -8.24 7.01
C SER A 211 7.35 -8.13 5.57
N SER A 212 6.46 -8.18 4.59
CA SER A 212 6.79 -8.04 3.18
C SER A 212 5.61 -7.52 2.37
N ARG A 213 5.86 -6.52 1.52
CA ARG A 213 4.90 -5.99 0.54
C ARG A 213 4.87 -6.78 -0.78
N LEU A 214 5.73 -7.80 -0.92
CA LEU A 214 5.79 -8.65 -2.12
C LEU A 214 4.89 -9.88 -2.01
N PHE A 215 4.55 -10.28 -0.80
CA PHE A 215 3.86 -11.53 -0.49
C PHE A 215 2.60 -11.26 0.31
N PHE A 216 1.75 -12.26 0.43
CA PHE A 216 0.42 -12.16 1.01
C PHE A 216 0.36 -12.71 2.43
N ASN A 217 -0.55 -12.18 3.22
CA ASN A 217 -1.01 -12.82 4.45
C ASN A 217 -1.85 -14.04 4.09
N VAL A 218 -1.26 -15.21 4.23
CA VAL A 218 -1.88 -16.49 3.85
C VAL A 218 -3.15 -16.83 4.64
N LEU A 219 -3.39 -16.13 5.76
CA LEU A 219 -4.59 -16.29 6.58
C LEU A 219 -5.87 -15.89 5.84
N HIS A 220 -5.77 -15.04 4.81
CA HIS A 220 -6.90 -14.61 3.98
C HIS A 220 -7.19 -15.54 2.79
N ALA A 221 -6.46 -16.64 2.63
CA ALA A 221 -6.79 -17.62 1.62
C ALA A 221 -8.11 -18.35 1.95
N ALA A 222 -8.94 -18.59 0.94
CA ALA A 222 -10.09 -19.49 0.99
C ALA A 222 -9.78 -20.77 0.20
N PRO A 223 -9.16 -21.79 0.82
CA PRO A 223 -8.62 -22.95 0.10
C PRO A 223 -9.65 -23.71 -0.74
N ALA A 224 -10.93 -23.70 -0.34
CA ALA A 224 -12.01 -24.39 -1.04
C ALA A 224 -12.19 -23.89 -2.49
N THR A 225 -11.87 -22.62 -2.75
CA THR A 225 -11.96 -22.01 -4.08
C THR A 225 -11.00 -22.67 -5.09
N ILE A 226 -9.85 -23.12 -4.65
CA ILE A 226 -8.79 -23.69 -5.50
C ILE A 226 -8.71 -25.22 -5.37
N LEU A 227 -8.79 -25.73 -4.14
CA LEU A 227 -8.60 -27.16 -3.85
C LEU A 227 -9.92 -27.95 -3.83
N GLY A 228 -11.06 -27.25 -3.83
CA GLY A 228 -12.41 -27.82 -3.74
C GLY A 228 -12.88 -28.01 -2.30
N ALA A 229 -14.20 -27.85 -2.09
CA ALA A 229 -14.83 -27.94 -0.77
C ALA A 229 -14.57 -29.29 -0.07
N ALA A 230 -14.68 -30.41 -0.80
CA ALA A 230 -14.49 -31.75 -0.24
C ALA A 230 -13.07 -31.95 0.34
N ALA A 231 -12.03 -31.38 -0.29
CA ALA A 231 -10.66 -31.46 0.22
C ALA A 231 -10.51 -30.70 1.54
N VAL A 232 -11.10 -29.50 1.63
CA VAL A 232 -11.06 -28.67 2.83
C VAL A 232 -11.85 -29.31 3.97
N GLU A 233 -13.05 -29.82 3.72
CA GLU A 233 -13.85 -30.54 4.72
C GLU A 233 -13.11 -31.76 5.26
N GLN A 234 -12.43 -32.51 4.40
CA GLN A 234 -11.62 -33.67 4.83
C GLN A 234 -10.44 -33.20 5.68
N ALA A 235 -9.74 -32.13 5.33
CA ALA A 235 -8.63 -31.58 6.12
C ALA A 235 -9.10 -31.09 7.50
N ILE A 236 -10.25 -30.40 7.57
CA ILE A 236 -10.87 -29.96 8.83
C ILE A 236 -11.16 -31.17 9.74
N ARG A 237 -11.76 -32.22 9.18
CA ARG A 237 -12.03 -33.48 9.95
C ARG A 237 -10.75 -34.14 10.45
N ARG A 238 -9.74 -34.29 9.58
CA ARG A 238 -8.46 -34.91 9.93
C ARG A 238 -7.70 -34.16 11.01
N ALA A 239 -7.72 -32.85 10.94
CA ALA A 239 -7.04 -31.98 11.90
C ALA A 239 -7.88 -31.67 13.15
N GLY A 240 -9.15 -32.13 13.23
CA GLY A 240 -10.01 -31.90 14.39
C GLY A 240 -10.40 -30.45 14.65
N LEU A 241 -10.56 -29.62 13.60
CA LEU A 241 -10.69 -28.17 13.74
C LEU A 241 -12.12 -27.66 13.88
N ALA A 242 -13.14 -28.49 13.63
CA ALA A 242 -14.52 -28.02 13.49
C ALA A 242 -15.06 -27.26 14.71
N ALA A 243 -14.80 -27.72 15.93
CA ALA A 243 -15.29 -27.09 17.16
C ALA A 243 -14.63 -25.73 17.40
N GLU A 244 -13.33 -25.62 17.14
CA GLU A 244 -12.59 -24.39 17.30
C GLU A 244 -12.98 -23.35 16.23
N MET A 245 -13.20 -23.76 14.98
CA MET A 245 -13.74 -22.91 13.93
C MET A 245 -15.07 -22.30 14.34
N ALA A 246 -16.03 -23.11 14.80
CA ALA A 246 -17.33 -22.63 15.23
C ALA A 246 -17.23 -21.65 16.40
N ARG A 247 -16.32 -21.89 17.35
CA ARG A 247 -16.06 -20.97 18.46
C ARG A 247 -15.56 -19.61 17.97
N LEU A 248 -14.54 -19.61 17.09
CA LEU A 248 -13.96 -18.37 16.58
C LEU A 248 -14.94 -17.60 15.69
N GLU A 249 -15.76 -18.28 14.92
CA GLU A 249 -16.81 -17.65 14.09
C GLU A 249 -17.85 -16.91 14.93
N SER A 250 -18.11 -17.34 16.16
CA SER A 250 -19.09 -16.67 17.05
C SER A 250 -18.60 -15.35 17.66
N LEU A 251 -17.30 -15.06 17.57
CA LEU A 251 -16.72 -13.86 18.17
C LEU A 251 -17.06 -12.58 17.38
N GLU A 252 -17.34 -11.49 18.10
CA GLU A 252 -17.52 -10.14 17.52
C GLU A 252 -16.19 -9.48 17.17
N LEU A 253 -15.14 -9.74 17.97
CA LEU A 253 -13.78 -9.27 17.75
C LEU A 253 -12.90 -10.46 17.39
N ILE A 254 -12.03 -10.27 16.41
CA ILE A 254 -11.07 -11.29 15.99
C ILE A 254 -10.10 -11.60 17.13
N ASP A 255 -10.00 -12.87 17.48
CA ASP A 255 -8.87 -13.44 18.20
C ASP A 255 -7.79 -13.83 17.19
N TRP A 256 -6.92 -12.88 16.85
CA TRP A 256 -5.92 -13.04 15.80
C TRP A 256 -4.98 -14.21 16.06
N THR A 257 -4.57 -14.41 17.31
CA THR A 257 -3.66 -15.51 17.68
C THR A 257 -4.30 -16.86 17.44
N ALA A 258 -5.53 -17.05 17.94
CA ALA A 258 -6.23 -18.32 17.78
C ALA A 258 -6.68 -18.55 16.32
N ALA A 259 -7.11 -17.48 15.61
CA ALA A 259 -7.49 -17.60 14.20
C ALA A 259 -6.29 -17.93 13.31
N ALA A 260 -5.12 -17.32 13.58
CA ALA A 260 -3.89 -17.64 12.87
C ALA A 260 -3.44 -19.08 13.09
N ASP A 261 -3.42 -19.57 14.34
CA ASP A 261 -3.08 -20.97 14.65
C ASP A 261 -4.03 -21.94 13.92
N LEU A 262 -5.32 -21.71 14.04
CA LEU A 262 -6.34 -22.51 13.34
C LEU A 262 -6.07 -22.59 11.83
N ARG A 263 -5.89 -21.42 11.18
CA ARG A 263 -5.66 -21.32 9.73
C ARG A 263 -4.35 -22.00 9.33
N MET A 264 -3.29 -21.81 10.08
CA MET A 264 -2.00 -22.44 9.78
C MET A 264 -2.07 -23.96 9.93
N ARG A 265 -2.78 -24.49 10.92
CA ARG A 265 -3.01 -25.94 11.08
C ARG A 265 -3.83 -26.51 9.92
N LEU A 266 -4.86 -25.79 9.48
CA LEU A 266 -5.64 -26.17 8.30
C LEU A 266 -4.77 -26.19 7.04
N LEU A 267 -4.00 -25.12 6.78
CA LEU A 267 -3.12 -25.03 5.62
C LEU A 267 -2.04 -26.12 5.62
N ARG A 268 -1.46 -26.45 6.79
CA ARG A 268 -0.50 -27.57 6.92
C ARG A 268 -1.13 -28.92 6.58
N GLN A 269 -2.35 -29.18 7.04
CA GLN A 269 -3.06 -30.41 6.70
C GLN A 269 -3.36 -30.47 5.20
N LEU A 270 -3.78 -29.36 4.60
CA LEU A 270 -4.03 -29.27 3.16
C LEU A 270 -2.75 -29.47 2.35
N HIS A 271 -1.62 -28.90 2.78
CA HIS A 271 -0.33 -29.10 2.14
C HIS A 271 0.09 -30.60 2.15
N ARG A 272 -0.03 -31.30 3.29
CA ARG A 272 0.23 -32.74 3.39
C ARG A 272 -0.67 -33.53 2.44
N ASP A 273 -1.98 -33.31 2.48
CA ASP A 273 -2.94 -33.98 1.60
C ASP A 273 -2.65 -33.69 0.11
N PHE A 274 -2.19 -32.47 -0.22
CA PHE A 274 -1.81 -32.07 -1.58
C PHE A 274 -0.53 -32.75 -2.05
N THR A 275 0.46 -32.92 -1.19
CA THR A 275 1.73 -33.61 -1.52
C THR A 275 1.60 -35.13 -1.61
N GLU A 276 0.66 -35.74 -0.89
CA GLU A 276 0.40 -37.17 -0.96
C GLU A 276 -0.36 -37.58 -2.23
N ARG A 277 -1.21 -36.73 -2.77
CA ARG A 277 -2.10 -37.07 -3.90
C ARG A 277 -1.59 -36.49 -5.22
N ALA A 278 -1.80 -37.21 -6.30
CA ALA A 278 -1.60 -36.67 -7.65
C ALA A 278 -2.63 -35.55 -7.89
N SER A 279 -2.15 -34.38 -8.30
CA SER A 279 -3.00 -33.21 -8.62
C SER A 279 -2.42 -32.46 -9.83
N PRO A 280 -3.25 -32.07 -10.81
CA PRO A 280 -2.82 -31.22 -11.93
C PRO A 280 -2.32 -29.85 -11.42
N LEU A 281 -2.77 -29.39 -10.26
CA LEU A 281 -2.37 -28.14 -9.62
C LEU A 281 -0.89 -28.13 -9.17
N ARG A 282 -0.23 -29.31 -9.10
CA ARG A 282 1.21 -29.37 -8.82
C ARG A 282 2.06 -28.69 -9.89
N HIS A 283 1.62 -28.78 -11.15
CA HIS A 283 2.31 -28.07 -12.25
C HIS A 283 2.17 -26.56 -12.08
N ASP A 284 0.98 -26.07 -11.76
CA ASP A 284 0.73 -24.64 -11.51
C ASP A 284 1.53 -24.12 -10.29
N LEU A 285 1.64 -24.89 -9.21
CA LEU A 285 2.53 -24.54 -8.09
C LEU A 285 4.01 -24.49 -8.50
N ALA A 286 4.46 -25.45 -9.31
CA ALA A 286 5.84 -25.45 -9.80
C ALA A 286 6.14 -24.26 -10.72
N GLU A 287 5.19 -23.87 -11.56
CA GLU A 287 5.27 -22.68 -12.42
C GLU A 287 5.31 -21.40 -11.59
N PHE A 288 4.42 -21.25 -10.61
CA PHE A 288 4.43 -20.15 -9.66
C PHE A 288 5.79 -19.99 -8.97
N ARG A 289 6.40 -21.09 -8.49
CA ARG A 289 7.73 -21.08 -7.86
C ARG A 289 8.81 -20.59 -8.80
N ARG A 290 8.77 -21.04 -10.06
CA ARG A 290 9.74 -20.65 -11.08
C ARG A 290 9.62 -19.16 -11.39
N GLU A 291 8.40 -18.64 -11.52
CA GLU A 291 8.14 -17.24 -11.87
C GLU A 291 8.46 -16.29 -10.72
N ALA A 292 8.07 -16.64 -9.50
CA ALA A 292 8.34 -15.85 -8.29
C ALA A 292 9.84 -15.92 -7.87
N GLY A 293 10.56 -16.95 -8.29
CA GLY A 293 12.00 -17.06 -8.24
C GLY A 293 12.65 -16.85 -6.87
N GLU A 294 13.76 -16.13 -6.88
CA GLU A 294 14.59 -15.88 -5.69
C GLU A 294 13.82 -15.11 -4.60
N ALA A 295 12.95 -14.18 -4.96
CA ALA A 295 12.17 -13.40 -4.00
C ALA A 295 11.29 -14.31 -3.13
N LEU A 296 10.57 -15.25 -3.76
CA LEU A 296 9.76 -16.24 -3.02
C LEU A 296 10.63 -17.16 -2.16
N LEU A 297 11.74 -17.62 -2.71
CA LEU A 297 12.65 -18.49 -1.95
C LEU A 297 13.17 -17.80 -0.69
N HIS A 298 13.58 -16.54 -0.78
CA HIS A 298 14.04 -15.77 0.37
C HIS A 298 12.93 -15.53 1.38
N HIS A 299 11.72 -15.21 0.93
CA HIS A 299 10.57 -15.07 1.83
C HIS A 299 10.27 -16.38 2.59
N CYS A 300 10.18 -17.51 1.88
CA CYS A 300 9.92 -18.80 2.50
C CYS A 300 11.04 -19.22 3.48
N ARG A 301 12.30 -18.92 3.15
CA ARG A 301 13.43 -19.14 4.05
C ARG A 301 13.34 -18.29 5.31
N PHE A 302 13.02 -17.01 5.15
CA PHE A 302 12.82 -16.12 6.30
C PHE A 302 11.73 -16.62 7.23
N GLU A 303 10.55 -16.95 6.71
CA GLU A 303 9.42 -17.46 7.49
C GLU A 303 9.76 -18.77 8.20
N THR A 304 10.54 -19.64 7.54
CA THR A 304 11.00 -20.91 8.13
C THR A 304 12.00 -20.66 9.28
N LEU A 305 12.98 -19.77 9.08
CA LEU A 305 13.94 -19.39 10.11
C LEU A 305 13.23 -18.74 11.30
N GLN A 306 12.32 -17.80 11.05
CA GLN A 306 11.58 -17.10 12.09
C GLN A 306 10.76 -18.07 12.96
N ALA A 307 10.08 -19.02 12.33
CA ALA A 307 9.27 -20.01 13.05
C ALA A 307 10.11 -20.93 13.95
N HIS A 308 11.34 -21.26 13.54
CA HIS A 308 12.19 -22.21 14.27
C HIS A 308 13.10 -21.57 15.31
N LEU A 309 13.57 -20.35 15.06
CA LEU A 309 14.52 -19.69 15.96
C LEU A 309 13.89 -19.16 17.24
N GLY A 310 12.57 -18.88 17.24
CA GLY A 310 11.87 -18.35 18.41
C GLY A 310 12.44 -17.03 18.98
N ALA A 311 13.37 -16.40 18.24
CA ALA A 311 14.10 -15.21 18.66
C ALA A 311 13.33 -13.89 18.46
N GLY A 312 12.03 -13.96 18.24
CA GLY A 312 11.18 -12.83 17.89
C GLY A 312 11.29 -12.44 16.40
N PRO A 313 10.54 -11.43 15.96
CA PRO A 313 10.42 -11.11 14.53
C PRO A 313 11.64 -10.42 13.92
N ASP A 314 12.63 -9.98 14.72
CA ASP A 314 13.75 -9.16 14.24
C ASP A 314 14.98 -10.01 13.88
N TRP A 315 15.20 -10.21 12.58
CA TRP A 315 16.35 -10.97 12.04
C TRP A 315 17.73 -10.44 12.47
N ARG A 316 17.85 -9.19 12.87
CA ARG A 316 19.10 -8.62 13.36
C ARG A 316 19.57 -9.25 14.68
N ARG A 317 18.65 -9.91 15.39
CA ARG A 317 18.93 -10.68 16.62
C ARG A 317 19.27 -12.13 16.37
N TRP A 318 19.13 -12.61 15.13
CA TRP A 318 19.47 -14.00 14.79
C TRP A 318 21.00 -14.22 14.89
N PRO A 319 21.45 -15.48 14.96
CA PRO A 319 22.87 -15.80 14.80
C PRO A 319 23.44 -15.20 13.52
N GLU A 320 24.65 -14.64 13.58
CA GLU A 320 25.28 -13.91 12.48
C GLU A 320 25.22 -14.64 11.13
N PRO A 321 25.49 -15.97 11.03
CA PRO A 321 25.44 -16.73 9.77
C PRO A 321 24.04 -16.84 9.15
N LEU A 322 22.98 -16.46 9.87
CA LEU A 322 21.59 -16.52 9.39
C LEU A 322 21.02 -15.14 9.03
N ARG A 323 21.78 -14.07 9.25
CA ARG A 323 21.30 -12.69 9.01
C ARG A 323 21.27 -12.28 7.55
N ARG A 324 21.91 -13.03 6.65
CA ARG A 324 21.94 -12.72 5.22
C ARG A 324 21.40 -13.90 4.40
N PRO A 325 20.48 -13.67 3.45
CA PRO A 325 19.83 -14.74 2.70
C PRO A 325 20.78 -15.59 1.85
N GLY A 326 21.92 -15.03 1.42
CA GLY A 326 22.91 -15.71 0.59
C GLY A 326 23.94 -16.55 1.36
N GLU A 327 23.93 -16.55 2.69
CA GLU A 327 24.89 -17.31 3.49
C GLU A 327 24.69 -18.84 3.38
N PRO A 328 25.78 -19.62 3.29
CA PRO A 328 25.67 -21.08 3.22
C PRO A 328 24.91 -21.70 4.41
N ALA A 329 25.00 -21.10 5.58
CA ALA A 329 24.28 -21.55 6.78
C ALA A 329 22.76 -21.45 6.61
N VAL A 330 22.25 -20.42 5.92
CA VAL A 330 20.82 -20.30 5.57
C VAL A 330 20.40 -21.42 4.63
N ALA A 331 21.20 -21.68 3.59
CA ALA A 331 20.91 -22.75 2.65
C ALA A 331 20.89 -24.14 3.33
N ALA A 332 21.86 -24.41 4.20
CA ALA A 332 21.95 -25.67 4.96
C ALA A 332 20.75 -25.84 5.90
N PHE A 333 20.43 -24.81 6.71
CA PHE A 333 19.26 -24.82 7.61
C PHE A 333 17.97 -25.12 6.83
N CYS A 334 17.77 -24.45 5.70
CA CYS A 334 16.55 -24.62 4.89
C CYS A 334 16.49 -25.97 4.17
N ALA A 335 17.65 -26.58 3.85
CA ALA A 335 17.68 -27.95 3.33
C ALA A 335 17.21 -28.97 4.39
N ASP A 336 17.61 -28.79 5.65
CA ASP A 336 17.15 -29.61 6.78
C ASP A 336 15.65 -29.40 7.09
N HIS A 337 15.06 -28.27 6.65
CA HIS A 337 13.65 -27.90 6.84
C HIS A 337 12.89 -27.74 5.51
N ALA A 338 13.26 -28.53 4.50
CA ALA A 338 12.72 -28.37 3.13
C ALA A 338 11.18 -28.48 3.05
N GLU A 339 10.55 -29.33 3.87
CA GLU A 339 9.09 -29.46 3.94
C GLU A 339 8.42 -28.16 4.42
N GLU A 340 9.03 -27.45 5.37
CA GLU A 340 8.52 -26.16 5.85
C GLU A 340 8.65 -25.07 4.78
N VAL A 341 9.80 -24.99 4.11
CA VAL A 341 10.00 -24.05 2.99
C VAL A 341 8.97 -24.31 1.88
N ASP A 342 8.70 -25.57 1.58
CA ASP A 342 7.70 -26.02 0.62
C ASP A 342 6.29 -25.61 1.03
N PHE A 343 5.94 -25.80 2.30
CA PHE A 343 4.67 -25.38 2.87
C PHE A 343 4.46 -23.86 2.76
N ARG A 344 5.50 -23.05 3.04
CA ARG A 344 5.42 -21.58 2.89
C ARG A 344 5.13 -21.17 1.44
N ALA A 345 5.81 -21.78 0.49
CA ALA A 345 5.57 -21.53 -0.94
C ALA A 345 4.16 -21.96 -1.38
N PHE A 346 3.66 -23.10 -0.87
CA PHE A 346 2.28 -23.54 -1.10
C PHE A 346 1.26 -22.51 -0.59
N GLY A 347 1.46 -21.96 0.62
CA GLY A 347 0.58 -20.93 1.19
C GLY A 347 0.51 -19.68 0.32
N GLN A 348 1.65 -19.19 -0.18
CA GLN A 348 1.72 -18.01 -1.05
C GLN A 348 1.04 -18.27 -2.40
N TRP A 349 1.31 -19.40 -3.04
CA TRP A 349 0.65 -19.81 -4.27
C TRP A 349 -0.88 -19.86 -4.11
N LEU A 350 -1.35 -20.55 -3.06
CA LEU A 350 -2.77 -20.71 -2.82
C LEU A 350 -3.47 -19.37 -2.63
N THR A 351 -2.87 -18.46 -1.84
CA THR A 351 -3.43 -17.13 -1.58
C THR A 351 -3.49 -16.30 -2.85
N GLN A 352 -2.41 -16.30 -3.65
CA GLN A 352 -2.42 -15.58 -4.93
C GLN A 352 -3.51 -16.09 -5.87
N ARG A 353 -3.67 -17.42 -6.00
CA ARG A 353 -4.71 -18.01 -6.85
C ARG A 353 -6.12 -17.67 -6.37
N CYS A 354 -6.35 -17.63 -5.05
CA CYS A 354 -7.62 -17.18 -4.47
C CYS A 354 -7.93 -15.71 -4.84
N LEU A 355 -6.95 -14.80 -4.71
CA LEU A 355 -7.14 -13.39 -5.05
C LEU A 355 -7.36 -13.17 -6.56
N GLN A 356 -6.60 -13.87 -7.40
CA GLN A 356 -6.82 -13.86 -8.85
C GLN A 356 -8.21 -14.39 -9.22
N HIS A 357 -8.69 -15.41 -8.50
CA HIS A 357 -10.06 -15.91 -8.67
C HIS A 357 -11.09 -14.85 -8.32
N ALA A 358 -10.96 -14.20 -7.16
CA ALA A 358 -11.87 -13.14 -6.73
C ALA A 358 -11.92 -11.98 -7.74
N GLN A 359 -10.78 -11.56 -8.30
CA GLN A 359 -10.74 -10.54 -9.36
C GLN A 359 -11.46 -10.99 -10.64
N ARG A 360 -11.27 -12.25 -11.08
CA ARG A 360 -12.02 -12.78 -12.22
C ARG A 360 -13.51 -12.75 -11.96
N GLN A 361 -13.95 -13.18 -10.78
CA GLN A 361 -15.38 -13.16 -10.40
C GLN A 361 -15.94 -11.74 -10.36
N ALA A 362 -15.17 -10.74 -9.93
CA ALA A 362 -15.58 -9.34 -9.99
C ALA A 362 -15.82 -8.90 -11.46
N ARG A 363 -14.90 -9.23 -12.36
CA ARG A 363 -15.02 -8.91 -13.79
C ARG A 363 -16.18 -9.64 -14.47
N GLU A 364 -16.36 -10.91 -14.18
CA GLU A 364 -17.47 -11.74 -14.67
C GLU A 364 -18.84 -11.23 -14.16
N ALA A 365 -18.87 -10.68 -12.93
CA ALA A 365 -20.07 -10.02 -12.38
C ALA A 365 -20.35 -8.63 -12.98
N GLY A 366 -19.49 -8.11 -13.86
CA GLY A 366 -19.66 -6.86 -14.59
C GLY A 366 -18.97 -5.64 -13.99
N MET A 367 -18.15 -5.79 -12.93
CA MET A 367 -17.37 -4.69 -12.38
C MET A 367 -16.30 -4.23 -13.38
N ALA A 368 -16.29 -2.94 -13.71
CA ALA A 368 -15.37 -2.39 -14.71
C ALA A 368 -13.90 -2.34 -14.24
N ILE A 369 -13.66 -2.29 -12.93
CA ILE A 369 -12.32 -2.30 -12.31
C ILE A 369 -12.12 -3.60 -11.52
N GLY A 370 -13.11 -4.00 -10.73
CA GLY A 370 -13.00 -5.10 -9.79
C GLY A 370 -12.25 -4.66 -8.51
N LEU A 371 -11.28 -5.46 -8.06
CA LEU A 371 -10.51 -5.17 -6.86
C LEU A 371 -9.52 -4.01 -7.08
N VAL A 372 -9.44 -3.13 -6.08
CA VAL A 372 -8.38 -2.14 -5.93
C VAL A 372 -7.58 -2.52 -4.68
N ALA A 373 -6.35 -3.01 -4.89
CA ALA A 373 -5.44 -3.36 -3.80
C ALA A 373 -4.87 -2.10 -3.13
N ASP A 374 -4.39 -2.24 -1.91
CA ASP A 374 -3.71 -1.17 -1.18
C ASP A 374 -2.25 -1.55 -0.90
N LEU A 375 -1.34 -0.66 -1.24
CA LEU A 375 0.09 -0.82 -1.06
C LEU A 375 0.57 0.01 0.13
N ALA A 376 0.97 -0.65 1.21
CA ALA A 376 1.51 0.00 2.40
C ALA A 376 2.78 0.82 2.08
N VAL A 377 2.96 1.95 2.77
CA VAL A 377 4.09 2.88 2.55
C VAL A 377 5.44 2.23 2.78
N GLY A 378 5.54 1.33 3.76
CA GLY A 378 6.76 0.65 4.15
C GLY A 378 6.54 -0.81 4.55
N ALA A 379 7.61 -1.48 4.95
CA ALA A 379 7.58 -2.81 5.56
C ALA A 379 8.35 -2.78 6.89
N ASP A 380 8.02 -3.70 7.81
CA ASP A 380 8.78 -3.85 9.05
C ASP A 380 10.28 -4.04 8.76
N GLY A 381 11.13 -3.22 9.39
CA GLY A 381 12.60 -3.34 9.27
C GLY A 381 13.14 -4.65 9.81
N GLY A 382 12.41 -5.36 10.66
CA GLY A 382 12.69 -6.73 11.12
C GLY A 382 12.11 -7.81 10.22
N GLY A 383 11.30 -7.46 9.21
CA GLY A 383 10.56 -8.37 8.37
C GLY A 383 11.34 -8.98 7.20
N SER A 384 10.68 -9.86 6.46
CA SER A 384 11.26 -10.64 5.37
C SER A 384 11.72 -9.78 4.20
N GLN A 385 11.02 -8.67 3.90
CA GLN A 385 11.44 -7.77 2.82
C GLN A 385 12.77 -7.07 3.16
N ALA A 386 12.92 -6.59 4.39
CA ALA A 386 14.14 -5.94 4.84
C ALA A 386 15.31 -6.95 4.91
N TRP A 387 15.09 -8.18 5.39
CA TRP A 387 16.09 -9.22 5.42
C TRP A 387 16.58 -9.63 4.02
N SER A 388 15.66 -9.73 3.06
CA SER A 388 15.99 -10.17 1.70
C SER A 388 16.58 -9.06 0.82
N ARG A 389 16.40 -7.78 1.17
CA ARG A 389 16.79 -6.61 0.37
C ARG A 389 17.57 -5.58 1.18
N GLN A 390 18.56 -6.02 1.99
CA GLN A 390 19.29 -5.18 2.96
C GLN A 390 19.99 -3.97 2.33
N GLU A 391 20.43 -4.05 1.07
CA GLU A 391 21.07 -2.93 0.37
C GLU A 391 20.05 -1.94 -0.22
N GLU A 392 18.81 -2.38 -0.44
CA GLU A 392 17.75 -1.60 -1.07
C GLU A 392 16.74 -1.03 -0.04
N LEU A 393 16.79 -1.47 1.25
CA LEU A 393 15.95 -0.95 2.33
C LEU A 393 16.81 -0.39 3.47
N LEU A 394 16.28 0.63 4.14
CA LEU A 394 16.89 1.32 5.28
C LEU A 394 16.34 0.74 6.59
N ALA A 395 16.95 -0.32 7.12
CA ALA A 395 16.44 -1.03 8.29
C ALA A 395 16.66 -0.30 9.64
N GLU A 396 17.51 0.71 9.68
CA GLU A 396 17.85 1.46 10.91
C GLU A 396 17.09 2.78 11.06
N VAL A 397 16.13 3.05 10.16
CA VAL A 397 15.22 4.18 10.25
C VAL A 397 13.77 3.71 10.13
N ASN A 398 12.88 4.47 10.73
CA ASN A 398 11.43 4.32 10.55
C ASN A 398 10.88 5.45 9.68
N VAL A 399 9.84 5.15 8.92
CA VAL A 399 9.01 6.16 8.26
C VAL A 399 8.01 6.70 9.26
N GLY A 400 7.71 7.99 9.14
CA GLY A 400 6.71 8.65 9.97
C GLY A 400 6.24 9.97 9.38
N ALA A 401 5.74 10.83 10.23
CA ALA A 401 5.34 12.19 9.90
C ALA A 401 5.90 13.18 10.94
N PRO A 402 6.30 14.39 10.51
CA PRO A 402 6.68 15.45 11.44
C PRO A 402 5.47 15.87 12.29
N PRO A 403 5.71 16.62 13.40
CA PRO A 403 4.64 17.28 14.13
C PRO A 403 3.75 18.12 13.21
N ASP A 404 2.44 17.94 13.31
CA ASP A 404 1.46 18.68 12.53
C ASP A 404 0.28 19.17 13.39
N ILE A 405 -0.76 19.75 12.75
CA ILE A 405 -1.94 20.30 13.45
C ILE A 405 -2.75 19.18 14.10
N LEU A 406 -2.79 17.99 13.51
CA LEU A 406 -3.56 16.86 13.98
C LEU A 406 -2.79 16.05 15.04
N ASN A 407 -1.46 16.01 14.91
CA ASN A 407 -0.57 15.30 15.85
C ASN A 407 0.68 16.14 16.16
N GLN A 408 0.61 16.91 17.26
CA GLN A 408 1.69 17.81 17.69
C GLN A 408 2.98 17.08 18.10
N SER A 409 2.92 15.78 18.37
CA SER A 409 4.10 14.95 18.70
C SER A 409 4.78 14.38 17.48
N GLY A 410 4.15 14.47 16.30
CA GLY A 410 4.54 13.70 15.12
C GLY A 410 4.17 12.22 15.25
N GLN A 411 4.50 11.43 14.23
CA GLN A 411 4.16 10.01 14.18
C GLN A 411 5.38 9.18 13.77
N ASP A 412 5.57 8.05 14.43
CA ASP A 412 6.46 6.96 13.99
C ASP A 412 5.58 5.76 13.61
N TRP A 413 5.63 5.35 12.33
CA TRP A 413 4.80 4.27 11.81
C TRP A 413 5.45 2.89 11.94
N GLY A 414 6.71 2.84 12.43
CA GLY A 414 7.42 1.59 12.69
C GLY A 414 7.81 0.79 11.46
N VAL A 415 7.76 1.37 10.27
CA VAL A 415 8.10 0.70 9.00
C VAL A 415 9.33 1.32 8.35
N SER A 416 10.10 0.50 7.66
CA SER A 416 11.32 0.91 6.95
C SER A 416 11.00 1.52 5.58
N ALA A 417 11.96 2.28 5.06
CA ALA A 417 11.91 2.93 3.74
C ALA A 417 12.87 2.27 2.74
N PHE A 418 12.68 2.53 1.45
CA PHE A 418 13.70 2.22 0.44
C PHE A 418 14.95 3.10 0.61
N ASN A 419 16.10 2.54 0.29
CA ASN A 419 17.36 3.27 0.14
C ASN A 419 17.45 3.84 -1.28
N PRO A 420 17.45 5.17 -1.49
CA PRO A 420 17.48 5.75 -2.84
C PRO A 420 18.73 5.36 -3.65
N GLU A 421 19.90 5.31 -3.02
CA GLU A 421 21.13 4.92 -3.69
C GLU A 421 21.18 3.41 -3.96
N GLY A 422 20.66 2.58 -3.02
CA GLY A 422 20.48 1.15 -3.23
C GLY A 422 19.53 0.84 -4.38
N LEU A 423 18.41 1.57 -4.47
CA LEU A 423 17.47 1.42 -5.61
C LEU A 423 18.17 1.70 -6.94
N ARG A 424 18.92 2.80 -7.08
CA ARG A 424 19.64 3.13 -8.32
C ARG A 424 20.65 2.05 -8.66
N ARG A 425 21.48 1.64 -7.70
CA ARG A 425 22.53 0.64 -7.89
C ARG A 425 21.98 -0.70 -8.38
N HIS A 426 20.82 -1.12 -7.88
CA HIS A 426 20.18 -2.38 -8.24
C HIS A 426 19.11 -2.23 -9.33
N GLY A 427 19.13 -1.14 -10.11
CA GLY A 427 18.19 -0.91 -11.21
C GLY A 427 16.74 -0.88 -10.76
N TYR A 428 16.47 -0.32 -9.57
CA TYR A 428 15.14 -0.23 -8.96
C TYR A 428 14.46 -1.61 -8.79
N ARG A 429 15.21 -2.68 -8.63
CA ARG A 429 14.69 -4.05 -8.60
C ARG A 429 13.64 -4.23 -7.52
N ALA A 430 13.93 -3.85 -6.27
CA ALA A 430 12.97 -4.01 -5.17
C ALA A 430 11.67 -3.24 -5.40
N PHE A 431 11.73 -2.04 -5.97
CA PHE A 431 10.55 -1.24 -6.30
C PHE A 431 9.73 -1.87 -7.44
N ARG A 432 10.39 -2.32 -8.50
CA ARG A 432 9.74 -2.98 -9.64
C ARG A 432 9.07 -4.30 -9.25
N GLU A 433 9.76 -5.14 -8.48
CA GLU A 433 9.20 -6.39 -7.95
C GLU A 433 7.98 -6.12 -7.05
N MET A 434 8.04 -5.11 -6.21
CA MET A 434 6.92 -4.69 -5.36
C MET A 434 5.71 -4.26 -6.22
N LEU A 435 5.90 -3.41 -7.22
CA LEU A 435 4.82 -3.01 -8.12
C LEU A 435 4.22 -4.21 -8.85
N ARG A 436 5.06 -5.09 -9.42
CA ARG A 436 4.59 -6.30 -10.11
C ARG A 436 3.77 -7.22 -9.23
N ALA A 437 4.24 -7.47 -7.99
CA ALA A 437 3.52 -8.32 -7.05
C ALA A 437 2.13 -7.76 -6.71
N ASN A 438 2.01 -6.44 -6.59
CA ASN A 438 0.76 -5.78 -6.22
C ASN A 438 -0.17 -5.46 -7.40
N LEU A 439 0.35 -5.47 -8.63
CA LEU A 439 -0.42 -5.25 -9.86
C LEU A 439 -0.79 -6.55 -10.60
N ALA A 440 -0.24 -7.71 -10.16
CA ALA A 440 -0.43 -8.99 -10.85
C ALA A 440 -1.85 -9.58 -10.75
N TRP A 441 -2.70 -9.05 -9.89
CA TRP A 441 -4.00 -9.65 -9.58
C TRP A 441 -5.18 -8.65 -9.53
N PRO A 442 -5.07 -7.39 -9.05
CA PRO A 442 -6.19 -6.44 -8.98
C PRO A 442 -6.37 -5.67 -10.30
N GLY A 443 -7.52 -4.99 -10.44
CA GLY A 443 -7.76 -4.04 -11.52
C GLY A 443 -7.31 -2.61 -11.19
N GLY A 444 -6.89 -2.35 -9.96
CA GLY A 444 -6.33 -1.07 -9.52
C GLY A 444 -5.44 -1.20 -8.29
N LEU A 445 -4.62 -0.17 -8.05
CA LEU A 445 -3.71 -0.08 -6.92
C LEU A 445 -3.83 1.28 -6.25
N ARG A 446 -4.13 1.32 -4.95
CA ARG A 446 -3.94 2.49 -4.11
C ARG A 446 -2.52 2.45 -3.53
N ILE A 447 -1.82 3.55 -3.61
CA ILE A 447 -0.49 3.72 -3.00
C ILE A 447 -0.68 4.58 -1.75
N ASP A 448 -0.44 3.96 -0.61
CA ASP A 448 -0.47 4.63 0.68
C ASP A 448 0.66 5.65 0.78
N HIS A 449 0.34 6.86 1.27
CA HIS A 449 1.29 7.98 1.38
C HIS A 449 2.12 8.21 0.11
N VAL A 450 1.45 8.49 -1.02
CA VAL A 450 2.08 8.61 -2.36
C VAL A 450 3.21 9.65 -2.42
N MET A 451 3.24 10.62 -1.49
CA MET A 451 4.35 11.56 -1.27
C MET A 451 5.69 10.82 -1.08
N GLY A 452 5.65 9.55 -0.65
CA GLY A 452 6.81 8.68 -0.52
C GLY A 452 7.57 8.43 -1.81
N LEU A 453 6.96 8.68 -2.98
CA LEU A 453 7.67 8.65 -4.27
C LEU A 453 8.57 9.88 -4.47
N GLN A 454 8.36 10.95 -3.71
CA GLN A 454 9.14 12.19 -3.76
C GLN A 454 10.00 12.38 -2.51
N ARG A 455 9.42 12.20 -1.33
CA ARG A 455 10.12 12.32 -0.03
C ARG A 455 9.39 11.57 1.06
N LEU A 456 10.13 11.06 2.04
CA LEU A 456 9.61 10.46 3.27
C LEU A 456 10.26 11.13 4.48
N TRP A 457 9.46 11.31 5.55
CA TRP A 457 9.99 11.69 6.86
C TRP A 457 10.60 10.45 7.50
N LEU A 458 11.91 10.50 7.76
CA LEU A 458 12.66 9.40 8.36
C LEU A 458 13.09 9.75 9.78
N ILE A 459 12.93 8.80 10.67
CA ILE A 459 13.24 8.89 12.09
C ILE A 459 14.30 7.82 12.40
N PRO A 460 15.47 8.14 12.98
CA PRO A 460 16.39 7.11 13.44
C PRO A 460 15.68 6.21 14.45
N ARG A 461 15.87 4.91 14.34
CA ARG A 461 15.18 3.93 15.17
C ARG A 461 15.38 4.19 16.66
N GLY A 462 14.27 4.21 17.41
CA GLY A 462 14.29 4.49 18.85
C GLY A 462 14.38 5.97 19.22
N GLN A 463 14.40 6.87 18.24
CA GLN A 463 14.31 8.31 18.46
C GLN A 463 12.85 8.80 18.37
N PRO A 464 12.52 9.94 19.01
CA PRO A 464 11.18 10.50 18.91
C PRO A 464 10.89 11.06 17.50
N PRO A 465 9.60 11.15 17.08
CA PRO A 465 9.22 11.57 15.72
C PRO A 465 9.78 12.92 15.28
N HIS A 466 9.97 13.87 16.20
CA HIS A 466 10.53 15.19 15.89
C HIS A 466 12.04 15.16 15.60
N ALA A 467 12.74 14.06 15.91
CA ALA A 467 14.16 13.86 15.60
C ALA A 467 14.37 13.30 14.17
N GLY A 468 13.45 13.59 13.26
CA GLY A 468 13.49 13.16 11.88
C GLY A 468 13.87 14.26 10.89
N ALA A 469 13.99 13.85 9.62
CA ALA A 469 14.07 14.75 8.46
C ALA A 469 13.52 14.08 7.21
N TYR A 470 13.14 14.89 6.20
CA TYR A 470 12.76 14.37 4.90
C TYR A 470 13.98 13.86 4.13
N LEU A 471 13.89 12.62 3.62
CA LEU A 471 14.79 12.07 2.61
C LEU A 471 14.12 12.14 1.24
N ARG A 472 14.83 12.67 0.23
CA ARG A 472 14.35 12.77 -1.16
C ARG A 472 14.56 11.46 -1.91
N TYR A 473 13.58 11.14 -2.75
CA TYR A 473 13.59 9.97 -3.63
C TYR A 473 13.75 10.37 -5.11
N PRO A 474 14.17 9.46 -5.98
CA PRO A 474 14.23 9.65 -7.43
C PRO A 474 12.83 9.63 -8.05
N GLN A 475 12.03 10.64 -7.74
CA GLN A 475 10.59 10.73 -8.06
C GLN A 475 10.30 10.47 -9.53
N ARG A 476 11.09 11.04 -10.43
CA ARG A 476 10.89 10.93 -11.88
C ARG A 476 10.99 9.48 -12.35
N GLU A 477 12.02 8.78 -11.92
CA GLU A 477 12.26 7.38 -12.25
C GLU A 477 11.19 6.48 -11.64
N LEU A 478 10.80 6.73 -10.37
CA LEU A 478 9.78 5.96 -9.69
C LEU A 478 8.40 6.13 -10.33
N LEU A 479 8.02 7.34 -10.72
CA LEU A 479 6.75 7.61 -11.42
C LEU A 479 6.74 7.01 -12.83
N ARG A 480 7.87 7.05 -13.56
CA ARG A 480 8.01 6.38 -14.87
C ARG A 480 7.86 4.87 -14.74
N LEU A 481 8.52 4.26 -13.76
CA LEU A 481 8.40 2.82 -13.51
C LEU A 481 6.99 2.43 -13.06
N LEU A 482 6.33 3.27 -12.25
CA LEU A 482 4.93 3.09 -11.88
C LEU A 482 4.03 3.09 -13.12
N ALA A 483 4.19 4.09 -14.02
CA ALA A 483 3.42 4.17 -15.25
C ALA A 483 3.67 2.96 -16.16
N LEU A 484 4.91 2.48 -16.26
CA LEU A 484 5.24 1.30 -17.03
C LEU A 484 4.58 0.03 -16.48
N GLU A 485 4.73 -0.25 -15.19
CA GLU A 485 4.18 -1.47 -14.59
C GLU A 485 2.62 -1.42 -14.51
N ALA A 486 2.03 -0.26 -14.24
CA ALA A 486 0.57 -0.08 -14.27
C ALA A 486 0.00 -0.30 -15.68
N SER A 487 0.68 0.20 -16.73
CA SER A 487 0.26 -0.01 -18.12
C SER A 487 0.38 -1.49 -18.54
N ARG A 488 1.43 -2.19 -18.12
CA ARG A 488 1.61 -3.64 -18.36
C ARG A 488 0.50 -4.46 -17.71
N ALA A 489 0.05 -4.04 -16.51
CA ALA A 489 -1.01 -4.69 -15.77
C ALA A 489 -2.43 -4.23 -16.19
N SER A 490 -2.56 -3.18 -17.01
CA SER A 490 -3.83 -2.52 -17.31
C SER A 490 -4.60 -2.16 -16.02
N ALA A 491 -3.91 -1.53 -15.06
CA ALA A 491 -4.44 -1.22 -13.73
C ALA A 491 -4.58 0.28 -13.50
N LEU A 492 -5.67 0.67 -12.82
CA LEU A 492 -5.86 2.02 -12.29
C LEU A 492 -4.90 2.30 -11.13
N VAL A 493 -4.37 3.52 -11.03
CA VAL A 493 -3.54 3.94 -9.89
C VAL A 493 -4.21 5.08 -9.15
N ILE A 494 -4.29 4.93 -7.82
CA ILE A 494 -4.78 5.94 -6.88
C ILE A 494 -3.63 6.25 -5.92
N GLY A 495 -3.29 7.51 -5.74
CA GLY A 495 -2.31 7.97 -4.75
C GLY A 495 -3.02 8.59 -3.56
N GLU A 496 -2.72 8.12 -2.37
CA GLU A 496 -3.17 8.80 -1.16
C GLU A 496 -2.25 10.02 -0.92
N ASP A 497 -2.79 11.23 -1.13
CA ASP A 497 -2.13 12.52 -1.03
C ASP A 497 -2.73 13.40 0.08
N LEU A 498 -3.01 12.78 1.23
CA LEU A 498 -3.50 13.46 2.43
C LEU A 498 -2.33 13.97 3.31
N GLY A 499 -2.55 15.02 4.08
CA GLY A 499 -1.54 15.62 4.96
C GLY A 499 -0.70 16.70 4.28
N THR A 500 0.60 16.79 4.62
CA THR A 500 1.51 17.84 4.12
C THR A 500 2.07 17.48 2.73
N VAL A 501 1.31 17.83 1.70
CA VAL A 501 1.65 17.51 0.31
C VAL A 501 2.68 18.51 -0.22
N PRO A 502 3.80 18.06 -0.82
CA PRO A 502 4.76 18.95 -1.48
C PRO A 502 4.14 19.73 -2.64
N GLU A 503 4.59 20.97 -2.81
CA GLU A 503 4.18 21.79 -3.94
C GLU A 503 4.51 21.12 -5.29
N GLY A 504 3.59 21.18 -6.25
CA GLY A 504 3.74 20.62 -7.60
C GLY A 504 3.52 19.08 -7.67
N LEU A 505 3.37 18.39 -6.55
CA LEU A 505 3.17 16.92 -6.58
C LEU A 505 1.81 16.54 -7.16
N ARG A 506 0.74 17.23 -6.79
CA ARG A 506 -0.62 16.93 -7.30
C ARG A 506 -0.71 17.11 -8.80
N GLU A 507 -0.11 18.17 -9.33
CA GLU A 507 -0.02 18.44 -10.77
C GLU A 507 0.78 17.36 -11.51
N GLU A 508 1.86 16.86 -10.88
CA GLU A 508 2.64 15.75 -11.44
C GLU A 508 1.85 14.45 -11.45
N LEU A 509 1.14 14.13 -10.36
CA LEU A 509 0.28 12.95 -10.26
C LEU A 509 -0.86 13.00 -11.30
N ALA A 510 -1.53 14.15 -11.42
CA ALA A 510 -2.60 14.36 -12.41
C ALA A 510 -2.09 14.17 -13.84
N ARG A 511 -0.93 14.77 -14.18
CA ARG A 511 -0.28 14.57 -15.49
C ARG A 511 0.04 13.11 -15.77
N ARG A 512 0.37 12.33 -14.74
CA ARG A 512 0.65 10.89 -14.81
C ARG A 512 -0.61 10.02 -14.74
N GLN A 513 -1.80 10.61 -14.72
CA GLN A 513 -3.08 9.89 -14.55
C GLN A 513 -3.12 9.03 -13.27
N VAL A 514 -2.46 9.47 -12.21
CA VAL A 514 -2.59 8.93 -10.86
C VAL A 514 -3.64 9.75 -10.15
N LEU A 515 -4.77 9.13 -9.78
CA LEU A 515 -5.86 9.82 -9.09
C LEU A 515 -5.41 10.19 -7.67
N GLY A 516 -5.52 11.47 -7.30
CA GLY A 516 -5.38 11.87 -5.90
C GLY A 516 -6.53 11.36 -5.03
N THR A 517 -6.48 11.60 -3.73
CA THR A 517 -7.55 11.24 -2.79
C THR A 517 -8.20 12.49 -2.20
N ARG A 518 -9.54 12.55 -2.20
CA ARG A 518 -10.31 13.62 -1.57
C ARG A 518 -11.33 13.02 -0.60
N VAL A 519 -11.30 13.53 0.62
CA VAL A 519 -12.14 13.06 1.72
C VAL A 519 -13.11 14.15 2.12
N LEU A 520 -14.39 13.85 2.22
CA LEU A 520 -15.45 14.82 2.55
C LEU A 520 -15.07 15.70 3.75
N LEU A 521 -14.58 15.09 4.82
CA LEU A 521 -14.27 15.80 6.07
C LEU A 521 -13.14 16.83 5.93
N PHE A 522 -12.31 16.75 4.87
CA PHE A 522 -11.17 17.64 4.64
C PHE A 522 -11.42 18.69 3.54
N GLU A 523 -12.44 18.50 2.69
CA GLU A 523 -12.71 19.42 1.59
C GLU A 523 -13.44 20.68 2.10
N ARG A 524 -12.65 21.57 2.72
CA ARG A 524 -13.11 22.83 3.34
C ARG A 524 -12.29 24.02 2.87
N ARG A 525 -12.94 25.17 2.78
CA ARG A 525 -12.31 26.50 2.61
C ARG A 525 -12.74 27.39 3.79
N GLY A 526 -11.85 27.54 4.76
CA GLY A 526 -12.20 28.16 6.04
C GLY A 526 -13.28 27.34 6.76
N GLU A 527 -14.38 27.99 7.10
CA GLU A 527 -15.49 27.36 7.84
C GLU A 527 -16.53 26.64 6.95
N ARG A 528 -16.37 26.65 5.61
CA ARG A 528 -17.36 26.11 4.68
C ARG A 528 -16.84 24.87 3.96
N PHE A 529 -17.72 23.89 3.77
CA PHE A 529 -17.44 22.75 2.89
C PHE A 529 -17.45 23.19 1.42
N VAL A 530 -16.54 22.64 0.63
CA VAL A 530 -16.42 22.93 -0.81
C VAL A 530 -17.57 22.27 -1.55
N PRO A 531 -18.41 23.02 -2.29
CA PRO A 531 -19.51 22.44 -3.05
C PRO A 531 -19.05 21.29 -3.96
N PRO A 532 -19.84 20.22 -4.16
CA PRO A 532 -19.43 19.05 -4.95
C PRO A 532 -18.87 19.40 -6.32
N ALA A 533 -19.49 20.30 -7.07
CA ALA A 533 -19.06 20.71 -8.41
C ALA A 533 -17.66 21.40 -8.45
N GLN A 534 -17.13 21.83 -7.31
CA GLN A 534 -15.80 22.48 -7.22
C GLN A 534 -14.69 21.52 -6.77
N TRP A 535 -15.00 20.23 -6.57
CA TRP A 535 -13.98 19.24 -6.27
C TRP A 535 -13.13 18.94 -7.51
N PRO A 536 -11.86 18.53 -7.35
CA PRO A 536 -11.01 18.21 -8.49
C PRO A 536 -11.49 16.98 -9.25
N ALA A 537 -11.36 17.00 -10.57
CA ALA A 537 -11.73 15.92 -11.47
C ALA A 537 -10.63 14.85 -11.66
N ASP A 538 -9.45 15.05 -11.09
CA ASP A 538 -8.29 14.18 -11.16
C ASP A 538 -8.03 13.42 -9.85
N ALA A 539 -9.08 13.20 -9.08
CA ALA A 539 -9.00 12.51 -7.79
C ALA A 539 -10.13 11.47 -7.64
N MET A 540 -9.87 10.49 -6.79
CA MET A 540 -10.87 9.61 -6.19
C MET A 540 -11.50 10.34 -4.99
N ALA A 541 -12.83 10.33 -4.90
CA ALA A 541 -13.56 10.94 -3.78
C ALA A 541 -14.10 9.87 -2.82
N THR A 542 -14.13 10.18 -1.54
CA THR A 542 -14.65 9.30 -0.48
C THR A 542 -15.26 10.10 0.66
N THR A 543 -16.11 9.47 1.45
CA THR A 543 -16.66 10.08 2.66
C THR A 543 -15.67 10.04 3.83
N SER A 544 -14.90 8.95 3.95
CA SER A 544 -13.92 8.71 5.03
C SER A 544 -12.85 7.72 4.58
N THR A 545 -11.90 7.41 5.46
CA THR A 545 -10.89 6.35 5.30
C THR A 545 -10.86 5.44 6.52
N HIS A 546 -10.06 4.37 6.49
CA HIS A 546 -9.89 3.45 7.63
C HIS A 546 -9.28 4.11 8.89
N ASP A 547 -8.55 5.22 8.75
CA ASP A 547 -7.89 5.96 9.85
C ASP A 547 -8.74 7.12 10.39
N LEU A 548 -9.85 7.40 9.74
CA LEU A 548 -10.77 8.45 10.12
C LEU A 548 -12.05 7.86 10.71
N PRO A 549 -12.79 8.63 11.50
CA PRO A 549 -14.10 8.19 11.95
C PRO A 549 -15.04 7.96 10.77
N SER A 550 -15.92 6.96 10.88
CA SER A 550 -17.07 6.86 9.98
C SER A 550 -17.90 8.15 10.08
N LEU A 551 -18.68 8.48 9.07
CA LEU A 551 -19.56 9.67 9.13
C LEU A 551 -20.49 9.65 10.35
N SER A 552 -21.04 8.48 10.69
CA SER A 552 -21.87 8.32 11.88
C SER A 552 -21.08 8.56 13.16
N GLY A 553 -19.86 8.03 13.22
CA GLY A 553 -18.96 8.24 14.35
C GLY A 553 -18.52 9.70 14.49
N TRP A 554 -18.14 10.32 13.37
CA TRP A 554 -17.75 11.72 13.31
C TRP A 554 -18.90 12.65 13.75
N TRP A 555 -20.12 12.41 13.23
CA TRP A 555 -21.31 13.20 13.57
C TRP A 555 -21.61 13.20 15.07
N ARG A 556 -21.40 12.04 15.72
CA ARG A 556 -21.64 11.84 17.15
C ARG A 556 -20.44 12.10 18.06
N GLY A 557 -19.25 12.39 17.50
CA GLY A 557 -18.00 12.59 18.26
C GLY A 557 -17.42 11.30 18.85
N GLN A 558 -17.75 10.13 18.30
CA GLN A 558 -17.31 8.82 18.80
C GLN A 558 -15.79 8.68 18.83
N ASP A 559 -15.09 9.20 17.83
CA ASP A 559 -13.62 9.23 17.75
C ASP A 559 -13.00 10.06 18.89
N ILE A 560 -13.62 11.17 19.27
CA ILE A 560 -13.17 12.02 20.39
C ILE A 560 -13.32 11.25 21.70
N HIS A 561 -14.47 10.58 21.89
CA HIS A 561 -14.69 9.74 23.07
C HIS A 561 -13.68 8.58 23.16
N TRP A 562 -13.34 7.94 22.02
CA TRP A 562 -12.31 6.91 22.00
C TRP A 562 -10.92 7.45 22.35
N ARG A 563 -10.52 8.62 21.84
CA ARG A 563 -9.24 9.26 22.18
C ARG A 563 -9.16 9.58 23.67
N GLY A 564 -10.24 10.06 24.28
CA GLY A 564 -10.33 10.26 25.72
C GLY A 564 -10.16 8.94 26.51
N ARG A 565 -10.88 7.88 26.13
CA ARG A 565 -10.78 6.55 26.77
C ARG A 565 -9.39 5.92 26.60
N ALA A 566 -8.73 6.15 25.46
CA ALA A 566 -7.38 5.66 25.19
C ALA A 566 -6.29 6.48 25.89
N GLY A 567 -6.66 7.57 26.57
CA GLY A 567 -5.69 8.45 27.24
C GLY A 567 -4.87 9.34 26.28
N HIS A 568 -5.28 9.44 25.00
CA HIS A 568 -4.64 10.31 24.03
C HIS A 568 -5.02 11.78 24.18
N ARG A 569 -6.11 12.05 24.89
CA ARG A 569 -6.65 13.39 25.17
C ARG A 569 -7.14 13.48 26.61
N SER A 570 -6.91 14.60 27.27
CA SER A 570 -7.52 14.92 28.55
C SER A 570 -9.02 15.19 28.40
N ALA A 571 -9.74 15.25 29.51
CA ALA A 571 -11.17 15.60 29.50
C ALA A 571 -11.43 17.01 28.95
N GLU A 572 -10.54 17.97 29.27
CA GLU A 572 -10.61 19.35 28.80
C GLU A 572 -10.35 19.43 27.27
N GLU A 573 -9.33 18.73 26.77
CA GLU A 573 -9.08 18.62 25.34
C GLU A 573 -10.22 17.95 24.58
N CYS A 574 -10.83 16.89 25.15
CA CYS A 574 -12.00 16.26 24.54
C CYS A 574 -13.20 17.22 24.48
N ALA A 575 -13.41 18.04 25.51
CA ALA A 575 -14.48 19.03 25.51
C ALA A 575 -14.25 20.08 24.42
N ALA A 576 -13.04 20.61 24.29
CA ALA A 576 -12.67 21.55 23.22
C ALA A 576 -12.81 20.92 21.81
N ASP A 577 -12.38 19.67 21.62
CA ASP A 577 -12.53 18.93 20.36
C ASP A 577 -14.03 18.74 20.00
N LEU A 578 -14.91 18.52 21.00
CA LEU A 578 -16.37 18.41 20.80
C LEU A 578 -17.02 19.76 20.41
N GLU A 579 -16.55 20.87 20.96
CA GLU A 579 -17.00 22.21 20.55
C GLU A 579 -16.64 22.50 19.11
N LEU A 580 -15.38 22.25 18.72
CA LEU A 580 -14.93 22.36 17.35
C LEU A 580 -15.74 21.46 16.41
N ARG A 581 -15.97 20.21 16.80
CA ARG A 581 -16.81 19.27 16.05
C ARG A 581 -18.24 19.78 15.86
N ALA A 582 -18.80 20.49 16.87
CA ALA A 582 -20.13 21.08 16.74
C ALA A 582 -20.16 22.20 15.67
N GLU A 583 -19.10 22.97 15.54
CA GLU A 583 -18.95 24.00 14.48
C GLU A 583 -18.83 23.34 13.10
N GLU A 584 -17.96 22.35 12.96
CA GLU A 584 -17.78 21.60 11.72
C GLU A 584 -19.08 20.91 11.26
N ARG A 585 -19.83 20.32 12.20
CA ARG A 585 -21.10 19.66 11.93
C ARG A 585 -22.16 20.67 11.45
N ARG A 586 -22.25 21.87 12.08
CA ARG A 586 -23.12 22.95 11.59
C ARG A 586 -22.77 23.38 10.18
N ALA A 587 -21.48 23.48 9.88
CA ALA A 587 -20.99 23.84 8.55
C ALA A 587 -21.36 22.78 7.49
N LEU A 588 -21.19 21.49 7.82
CA LEU A 588 -21.60 20.41 6.92
C LEU A 588 -23.12 20.39 6.73
N ALA A 589 -23.87 20.45 7.82
CA ALA A 589 -25.34 20.45 7.78
C ALA A 589 -25.91 21.57 6.91
N ALA A 590 -25.33 22.76 6.98
CA ALA A 590 -25.70 23.90 6.13
C ALA A 590 -25.29 23.76 4.67
N SER A 591 -24.31 22.91 4.35
CA SER A 591 -23.80 22.66 2.99
C SER A 591 -24.56 21.55 2.26
N LEU A 592 -25.37 20.77 2.97
CA LEU A 592 -26.21 19.70 2.37
C LEU A 592 -27.50 20.30 1.78
N GLU A 593 -28.03 19.65 0.77
CA GLU A 593 -29.27 20.08 0.08
C GLU A 593 -30.36 18.96 0.18
N PRO A 594 -31.49 19.24 0.88
CA PRO A 594 -31.75 20.43 1.72
C PRO A 594 -30.84 20.44 2.97
N PRO A 595 -30.65 21.62 3.59
CA PRO A 595 -29.94 21.71 4.87
C PRO A 595 -30.59 20.83 5.95
N VAL A 596 -29.77 20.23 6.82
CA VAL A 596 -30.22 19.28 7.85
C VAL A 596 -30.02 19.82 9.24
N ASP A 597 -30.68 19.20 10.23
CA ASP A 597 -30.51 19.52 11.65
C ASP A 597 -29.08 19.11 12.10
N PRO A 598 -28.26 20.04 12.63
CA PRO A 598 -26.91 19.73 13.11
C PRO A 598 -26.88 19.10 14.51
N ASP A 599 -28.00 18.80 15.17
CA ASP A 599 -28.02 18.17 16.47
C ASP A 599 -27.30 16.79 16.41
N PRO A 600 -26.32 16.51 17.30
CA PRO A 600 -25.67 15.21 17.35
C PRO A 600 -26.60 14.06 17.70
N ALA A 601 -27.74 14.34 18.36
CA ALA A 601 -28.76 13.35 18.70
C ALA A 601 -29.75 13.08 17.55
N ALA A 602 -29.79 13.96 16.54
CA ALA A 602 -30.64 13.79 15.37
C ALA A 602 -30.16 12.60 14.50
N GLU A 603 -30.98 12.22 13.52
CA GLU A 603 -30.60 11.22 12.52
C GLU A 603 -29.35 11.70 11.73
N VAL A 604 -28.33 10.85 11.65
CA VAL A 604 -27.13 11.17 10.88
C VAL A 604 -27.47 11.27 9.40
N PRO A 605 -27.15 12.38 8.72
CA PRO A 605 -27.57 12.61 7.33
C PRO A 605 -26.67 11.84 6.33
N LEU A 606 -26.51 10.54 6.52
CA LEU A 606 -25.64 9.69 5.70
C LEU A 606 -26.03 9.74 4.21
N ASP A 607 -27.33 9.63 3.92
CA ASP A 607 -27.82 9.65 2.56
C ASP A 607 -27.47 10.98 1.86
N ALA A 608 -27.63 12.10 2.55
CA ALA A 608 -27.28 13.41 2.01
C ALA A 608 -25.75 13.56 1.80
N CYS A 609 -24.94 13.09 2.74
CA CYS A 609 -23.48 13.08 2.58
C CYS A 609 -23.00 12.18 1.44
N ILE A 610 -23.60 10.99 1.27
CA ILE A 610 -23.31 10.07 0.17
C ILE A 610 -23.68 10.72 -1.17
N GLY A 611 -24.86 11.35 -1.26
CA GLY A 611 -25.28 12.12 -2.44
C GLY A 611 -24.34 13.27 -2.76
N TYR A 612 -23.89 14.00 -1.73
CA TYR A 612 -22.92 15.09 -1.86
C TYR A 612 -21.60 14.63 -2.50
N VAL A 613 -21.00 13.57 -1.99
CA VAL A 613 -19.77 12.99 -2.56
C VAL A 613 -20.06 12.39 -3.95
N GLY A 614 -21.23 11.76 -4.12
CA GLY A 614 -21.69 11.21 -5.40
C GLY A 614 -21.80 12.26 -6.51
N ALA A 615 -22.17 13.48 -6.20
CA ALA A 615 -22.33 14.58 -7.15
C ALA A 615 -21.02 15.26 -7.60
N THR A 616 -19.85 14.81 -7.08
CA THR A 616 -18.55 15.39 -7.42
C THR A 616 -18.09 15.05 -8.85
N PRO A 617 -17.23 15.86 -9.48
CA PRO A 617 -16.64 15.57 -10.78
C PRO A 617 -15.56 14.47 -10.74
N ALA A 618 -15.22 13.94 -9.57
CA ALA A 618 -14.28 12.82 -9.41
C ALA A 618 -14.64 11.65 -10.34
N PRO A 619 -13.72 11.04 -11.08
CA PRO A 619 -14.03 9.92 -11.97
C PRO A 619 -14.41 8.65 -11.21
N LEU A 620 -13.97 8.50 -9.97
CA LEU A 620 -14.27 7.38 -9.09
C LEU A 620 -14.67 7.87 -7.69
N VAL A 621 -15.76 7.34 -7.15
CA VAL A 621 -16.14 7.47 -5.73
C VAL A 621 -16.01 6.11 -5.07
N LEU A 622 -15.32 6.05 -3.95
CA LEU A 622 -15.24 4.84 -3.10
C LEU A 622 -15.95 5.12 -1.77
N LEU A 623 -17.03 4.39 -1.52
CA LEU A 623 -17.80 4.51 -0.27
C LEU A 623 -17.31 3.46 0.74
N PRO A 624 -16.78 3.86 1.92
CA PRO A 624 -16.44 2.91 2.99
C PRO A 624 -17.67 2.09 3.41
N LEU A 625 -17.48 0.81 3.69
CA LEU A 625 -18.54 -0.05 4.23
C LEU A 625 -19.11 0.48 5.54
N GLU A 626 -18.28 1.11 6.37
CA GLU A 626 -18.68 1.74 7.61
C GLU A 626 -19.80 2.77 7.37
N ASP A 627 -19.64 3.59 6.34
CA ASP A 627 -20.62 4.62 5.97
C ASP A 627 -21.82 4.03 5.20
N ALA A 628 -21.57 3.06 4.34
CA ALA A 628 -22.65 2.34 3.65
C ALA A 628 -23.61 1.66 4.63
N LEU A 629 -23.07 1.03 5.68
CA LEU A 629 -23.82 0.33 6.72
C LEU A 629 -24.27 1.25 7.86
N GLY A 630 -23.72 2.45 8.00
CA GLY A 630 -24.02 3.41 9.06
C GLY A 630 -23.38 3.06 10.40
N SER A 631 -22.21 2.42 10.39
CA SER A 631 -21.45 2.09 11.60
C SER A 631 -21.02 3.35 12.36
N LEU A 632 -21.05 3.28 13.69
CA LEU A 632 -20.46 4.30 14.56
C LEU A 632 -18.95 4.12 14.73
N GLU A 633 -18.48 2.91 14.53
CA GLU A 633 -17.11 2.50 14.82
C GLU A 633 -16.23 2.60 13.58
N GLN A 634 -14.99 3.01 13.78
CA GLN A 634 -13.97 3.05 12.73
C GLN A 634 -13.06 1.82 12.82
N PRO A 635 -12.42 1.39 11.71
CA PRO A 635 -11.53 0.24 11.71
C PRO A 635 -10.27 0.44 12.54
N ASN A 636 -9.70 1.65 12.48
CA ASN A 636 -8.49 2.03 13.18
C ASN A 636 -8.61 3.41 13.83
N LEU A 637 -8.10 3.51 15.04
CA LEU A 637 -7.86 4.77 15.74
C LEU A 637 -6.34 4.98 15.80
N PRO A 638 -5.77 5.89 14.98
CA PRO A 638 -4.34 6.17 15.01
C PRO A 638 -3.89 6.68 16.39
N GLY A 639 -2.75 6.16 16.86
CA GLY A 639 -2.15 6.53 18.13
C GLY A 639 -1.67 5.32 18.93
N PRO A 640 -0.91 5.53 20.03
CA PRO A 640 -0.40 4.43 20.85
C PRO A 640 -1.50 3.81 21.72
N GLY A 641 -1.41 2.50 21.96
CA GLY A 641 -2.21 1.75 22.93
C GLY A 641 -3.30 0.85 22.34
N ASP A 642 -3.81 -0.06 23.19
CA ASP A 642 -4.73 -1.14 22.80
C ASP A 642 -6.19 -0.87 23.24
N ALA A 643 -6.52 0.37 23.67
CA ALA A 643 -7.84 0.71 24.20
C ALA A 643 -8.92 0.62 23.11
N HIS A 644 -8.62 0.98 21.88
CA HIS A 644 -9.50 0.78 20.72
C HIS A 644 -9.22 -0.58 20.07
N PRO A 645 -10.25 -1.36 19.69
CA PRO A 645 -10.07 -2.66 19.07
C PRO A 645 -9.68 -2.52 17.58
N ASN A 646 -8.54 -1.87 17.30
CA ASN A 646 -7.98 -1.65 15.97
C ASN A 646 -7.86 -2.97 15.22
N TRP A 647 -8.33 -3.02 13.98
CA TRP A 647 -8.21 -4.15 13.05
C TRP A 647 -8.80 -5.47 13.58
N ARG A 648 -9.81 -5.40 14.50
CA ARG A 648 -10.37 -6.59 15.17
C ARG A 648 -11.87 -6.75 15.01
N ARG A 649 -12.60 -5.69 14.64
CA ARG A 649 -14.07 -5.74 14.53
C ARG A 649 -14.47 -6.58 13.33
N ARG A 650 -15.51 -7.39 13.50
CA ARG A 650 -16.14 -8.14 12.44
C ARG A 650 -17.55 -7.63 12.19
N TRP A 651 -17.95 -7.66 10.94
CA TRP A 651 -19.34 -7.34 10.60
C TRP A 651 -20.27 -8.41 11.17
N PRO A 652 -21.47 -8.05 11.72
CA PRO A 652 -22.39 -9.03 12.23
C PRO A 652 -23.02 -9.89 11.11
N GLU A 653 -23.27 -9.31 9.93
CA GLU A 653 -23.88 -9.98 8.79
C GLU A 653 -22.85 -10.65 7.88
N ASN A 654 -23.27 -11.70 7.17
CA ASN A 654 -22.46 -12.32 6.13
C ASN A 654 -22.29 -11.39 4.94
N ALA A 655 -21.11 -11.43 4.32
CA ALA A 655 -20.73 -10.60 3.17
C ALA A 655 -21.73 -10.70 1.99
N ALA A 656 -22.31 -11.88 1.77
CA ALA A 656 -23.31 -12.10 0.74
C ALA A 656 -24.63 -11.33 0.95
N GLN A 657 -24.95 -10.95 2.19
CA GLN A 657 -26.27 -10.43 2.61
C GLN A 657 -26.19 -8.97 3.10
N MET A 658 -25.04 -8.50 3.60
CA MET A 658 -24.91 -7.20 4.27
C MET A 658 -25.35 -6.00 3.42
N LEU A 659 -25.18 -6.06 2.09
CA LEU A 659 -25.61 -5.00 1.16
C LEU A 659 -27.10 -5.05 0.80
N GLY A 660 -27.82 -6.10 1.16
CA GLY A 660 -29.21 -6.32 0.77
C GLY A 660 -30.25 -5.72 1.72
N THR A 661 -29.85 -5.03 2.80
CA THR A 661 -30.83 -4.36 3.67
C THR A 661 -31.46 -3.17 2.95
N PRO A 662 -32.76 -2.85 3.21
CA PRO A 662 -33.43 -1.75 2.50
C PRO A 662 -32.72 -0.40 2.60
N GLN A 663 -32.06 -0.14 3.73
CA GLN A 663 -31.35 1.10 3.97
C GLN A 663 -30.04 1.18 3.17
N VAL A 664 -29.28 0.08 3.12
CA VAL A 664 -28.02 0.01 2.38
C VAL A 664 -28.28 0.01 0.87
N ASP A 665 -29.28 -0.74 0.41
CA ASP A 665 -29.72 -0.74 -0.99
C ASP A 665 -30.14 0.67 -1.45
N ARG A 666 -30.88 1.42 -0.61
CA ARG A 666 -31.24 2.81 -0.89
C ARG A 666 -30.00 3.70 -1.07
N ARG A 667 -28.99 3.58 -0.20
CA ARG A 667 -27.72 4.35 -0.29
C ARG A 667 -26.94 4.05 -1.56
N GLN A 668 -26.85 2.77 -1.92
CA GLN A 668 -26.18 2.36 -3.16
C GLN A 668 -26.90 2.91 -4.41
N ARG A 669 -28.24 2.82 -4.45
CA ARG A 669 -29.04 3.41 -5.54
C ARG A 669 -28.94 4.93 -5.60
N LEU A 670 -28.84 5.60 -4.44
CA LEU A 670 -28.62 7.03 -4.38
C LEU A 670 -27.25 7.40 -4.97
N LEU A 671 -26.20 6.68 -4.57
CA LEU A 671 -24.87 6.91 -5.11
C LEU A 671 -24.80 6.67 -6.61
N GLU A 672 -25.36 5.55 -7.11
CA GLU A 672 -25.44 5.27 -8.55
C GLU A 672 -26.18 6.37 -9.33
N ARG A 673 -27.31 6.87 -8.79
CA ARG A 673 -28.06 7.98 -9.40
C ARG A 673 -27.22 9.25 -9.42
N SER A 674 -26.64 9.66 -8.28
CA SER A 674 -25.83 10.87 -8.19
C SER A 674 -24.66 10.84 -9.17
N ARG A 675 -24.05 9.64 -9.42
CA ARG A 675 -22.98 9.49 -10.40
C ARG A 675 -23.48 9.66 -11.85
N ARG A 676 -24.65 9.17 -12.17
CA ARG A 676 -25.28 9.38 -13.50
C ARG A 676 -25.66 10.83 -13.73
N ASP A 677 -26.32 11.45 -12.76
CA ASP A 677 -26.72 12.86 -12.85
C ASP A 677 -25.48 13.77 -13.00
N ALA A 678 -24.38 13.48 -12.29
CA ALA A 678 -23.12 14.19 -12.44
C ALA A 678 -22.42 13.98 -13.80
N GLU A 679 -22.63 12.82 -14.43
CA GLU A 679 -22.14 12.52 -15.78
C GLU A 679 -22.93 13.29 -16.85
N GLU A 680 -24.27 13.30 -16.76
CA GLU A 680 -25.15 14.04 -17.65
C GLU A 680 -24.87 15.54 -17.60
N ALA A 681 -24.74 16.13 -16.39
CA ALA A 681 -24.42 17.54 -16.20
C ALA A 681 -23.03 17.93 -16.74
N ALA A 682 -22.13 17.00 -16.97
CA ALA A 682 -20.81 17.28 -17.57
C ALA A 682 -20.85 17.28 -19.11
N HIS A 683 -21.93 16.78 -19.72
CA HIS A 683 -22.14 16.73 -21.18
C HIS A 683 -23.01 17.89 -21.71
N ASP A 684 -23.78 18.55 -20.82
CA ASP A 684 -24.52 19.79 -21.10
C ASP A 684 -23.61 21.03 -20.90
#